data_f63b3a09d2fbad1e6d64189e6aaa29eb
#
_entry.id   f63b3a09d2fbad1e6d64189e6aaa29eb
#
_cell.length_a   1.000
_cell.length_b   1.000
_cell.length_c   1.000
_cell.angle_alpha   90.00
_cell.angle_beta   90.00
_cell.angle_gamma   90.00
#
_symmetry.space_group_name_H-M   'P 1'
#
loop_
_entity.id
_entity.type
_entity.pdbx_description
1 polymer ?
#
loop_
_entity_poly.entity_id
_entity_poly.type
_entity_poly.pdbx_seq_one_letter_code
_entity_poly.pdbx_strand_id
1 'polypeptide(L)'
;MARVANAKVLLGPVMLAGIVDVDPIWRPLLNELSRFTELSWDLPARAENTWFNGIILRHLPVVPRKVSAEVSADPKSEVIETLRWIRKLLSSGQVKAENIAIAATSTQDWDDHFLAYSGSADLPLHFCHGVPALSTPEGQACAALADILTSGLSQERVWRLIRRLPSRPFANTLPKDWFVAVPRGAGLKTLDQWRQTLSAARSHRASGDLAERILLPILELIERGPSAGGEAGRALLAGASLAMWDEALRSAPPHAIAISLQALRVTDGRDPANSVVWCQASHLAASPRPFTRLLGLTSRSWPRSENDDPLIPDHLLDRRRLRPMTRAERDRLDFEVICAQSGEMLILSRPERNAKGSVLSPSSLWPGTEIVHKRDRIPEHAFSEPDRLLARPQDAGRLLHVRQSQLCWRNWQREPTLTVHDGLTSAKHPAVDAALARVQSTTSLQRLLRDPLGFVWRYALGWRSVRLEPDPIQLDPLAFGELVHELISGAITRLEPTPGFARASADDIAAAIEVASAAILSSWPLRRSVPPPILWQHTVREAARRTLKGLSADEPTRPDTRSWSEVPFGQAEVAPTDLPWDAMATIAIEQAGLRYGGRIDRLDIRATGDGAQITDYKSVKPPPKNQRLALGQGRELQRVLYAMAVRSLLPEVRTIVARLIYLADEPATFELRGEELDRAITEATTYLTAAVEILRSGQIAPRWEEDALYDDMRLALPADRESYLRRKSTAFRAANQKLNRLWRAPT
;
A
#
# COMPACT_ATOMS: atom_id res chain seq x y z
N MET A 1 33.96 28.24 42.23
CA MET A 1 34.04 29.39 43.13
C MET A 1 34.49 30.66 42.39
N ALA A 2 35.71 30.77 41.84
CA ALA A 2 36.20 32.03 41.24
C ALA A 2 35.32 32.61 40.09
N ARG A 3 34.61 31.79 39.32
CA ARG A 3 33.70 32.27 38.25
C ARG A 3 32.36 32.78 38.79
N VAL A 4 31.87 32.23 39.89
CA VAL A 4 30.58 32.63 40.50
C VAL A 4 30.68 34.00 41.14
N ALA A 5 31.84 34.39 41.66
CA ALA A 5 32.08 35.71 42.21
C ALA A 5 31.87 36.86 41.18
N ASN A 6 32.03 36.59 39.89
CA ASN A 6 31.80 37.54 38.81
C ASN A 6 30.34 37.54 38.29
N ALA A 7 29.44 36.78 38.91
CA ALA A 7 28.07 36.60 38.41
C ALA A 7 27.32 37.94 38.29
N LYS A 8 27.49 38.86 39.22
CA LYS A 8 26.88 40.19 39.19
C LYS A 8 27.26 40.97 37.93
N VAL A 9 28.52 40.87 37.50
CA VAL A 9 29.02 41.59 36.33
C VAL A 9 28.62 40.90 35.03
N LEU A 10 28.61 39.54 35.02
CA LEU A 10 28.36 38.75 33.83
C LEU A 10 26.88 38.51 33.57
N LEU A 11 26.05 38.33 34.59
CA LEU A 11 24.64 37.96 34.49
C LEU A 11 23.70 39.10 34.90
N GLY A 12 24.13 40.01 35.79
CA GLY A 12 23.23 40.97 36.41
C GLY A 12 22.20 40.27 37.34
N PRO A 13 21.06 40.92 37.63
CA PRO A 13 19.94 40.27 38.33
C PRO A 13 19.40 39.10 37.56
N VAL A 14 19.13 37.99 38.22
CA VAL A 14 18.59 36.75 37.61
C VAL A 14 17.18 36.52 38.12
N MET A 15 16.24 36.32 37.20
CA MET A 15 14.85 35.99 37.50
C MET A 15 14.52 34.58 37.04
N LEU A 16 13.99 33.76 37.94
CA LEU A 16 13.41 32.45 37.61
C LEU A 16 11.93 32.68 37.29
N ALA A 17 11.58 32.50 36.01
CA ALA A 17 10.21 32.59 35.52
C ALA A 17 9.81 31.30 34.79
N GLY A 18 8.56 30.87 34.93
CA GLY A 18 8.08 29.67 34.30
C GLY A 18 8.65 28.36 34.86
N ILE A 19 9.10 28.39 36.13
CA ILE A 19 9.66 27.23 36.84
C ILE A 19 8.76 26.94 38.05
N VAL A 20 8.18 25.72 38.10
CA VAL A 20 7.31 25.29 39.20
C VAL A 20 8.13 24.80 40.38
N ASP A 21 9.19 24.06 40.12
CA ASP A 21 10.12 23.56 41.12
C ASP A 21 11.52 23.43 40.50
N VAL A 22 12.55 23.51 41.33
CA VAL A 22 13.95 23.37 40.91
C VAL A 22 14.50 22.04 41.37
N ASP A 23 14.98 21.24 40.42
CA ASP A 23 15.61 19.96 40.74
C ASP A 23 16.80 20.15 41.72
N PRO A 24 16.95 19.24 42.69
CA PRO A 24 17.95 19.36 43.75
C PRO A 24 19.37 19.55 43.28
N ILE A 25 19.70 19.03 42.09
CA ILE A 25 21.04 19.14 41.51
C ILE A 25 21.43 20.63 41.22
N TRP A 26 20.45 21.48 40.90
CA TRP A 26 20.69 22.91 40.61
C TRP A 26 20.63 23.81 41.83
N ARG A 27 20.03 23.35 42.95
CA ARG A 27 19.83 24.15 44.16
C ARG A 27 21.13 24.67 44.76
N PRO A 28 22.23 23.87 44.85
CA PRO A 28 23.52 24.37 45.33
C PRO A 28 24.08 25.52 44.48
N LEU A 29 23.91 25.44 43.14
CA LEU A 29 24.36 26.50 42.24
C LEU A 29 23.56 27.79 42.46
N LEU A 30 22.24 27.72 42.58
CA LEU A 30 21.38 28.88 42.84
C LEU A 30 21.65 29.50 44.21
N ASN A 31 21.86 28.66 45.22
CA ASN A 31 22.27 29.12 46.56
C ASN A 31 23.60 29.90 46.52
N GLU A 32 24.57 29.44 45.75
CA GLU A 32 25.85 30.12 45.59
C GLU A 32 25.73 31.43 44.77
N LEU A 33 24.94 31.41 43.68
CA LEU A 33 24.67 32.59 42.85
C LEU A 33 23.99 33.71 43.64
N SER A 34 23.05 33.40 44.52
CA SER A 34 22.35 34.39 45.35
C SER A 34 23.24 35.20 46.28
N ARG A 35 24.45 34.70 46.60
CA ARG A 35 25.46 35.45 47.41
C ARG A 35 26.13 36.57 46.61
N PHE A 36 26.10 36.51 45.28
CA PHE A 36 26.85 37.44 44.44
C PHE A 36 25.96 38.27 43.52
N THR A 37 24.72 37.85 43.26
CA THR A 37 23.75 38.59 42.44
C THR A 37 22.35 38.45 43.00
N GLU A 38 21.47 39.42 42.70
CA GLU A 38 20.05 39.33 43.06
C GLU A 38 19.39 38.23 42.31
N LEU A 39 18.75 37.30 43.04
CA LEU A 39 17.91 36.26 42.51
C LEU A 39 16.45 36.51 42.89
N SER A 40 15.56 36.50 41.91
CA SER A 40 14.11 36.54 42.13
C SER A 40 13.44 35.32 41.48
N TRP A 41 12.30 34.90 42.02
CA TRP A 41 11.54 33.79 41.49
C TRP A 41 10.06 34.12 41.46
N ASP A 42 9.47 34.14 40.27
CA ASP A 42 8.04 34.22 40.10
C ASP A 42 7.45 32.83 40.38
N LEU A 43 7.15 32.59 41.66
CA LEU A 43 6.68 31.29 42.15
C LEU A 43 5.21 31.11 41.80
N PRO A 44 4.84 30.07 41.04
CA PRO A 44 3.47 29.81 40.71
C PRO A 44 2.58 29.59 41.93
N ALA A 45 1.32 29.99 41.84
CA ALA A 45 0.34 29.72 42.89
C ALA A 45 0.27 28.20 43.17
N ARG A 46 0.25 27.80 44.42
CA ARG A 46 0.32 26.41 44.92
C ARG A 46 1.70 25.73 44.85
N ALA A 47 2.70 26.33 44.22
CA ALA A 47 4.08 25.88 44.34
C ALA A 47 4.67 26.36 45.66
N GLU A 48 5.57 25.59 46.27
CA GLU A 48 6.21 25.90 47.53
C GLU A 48 7.74 25.89 47.38
N ASN A 49 8.40 26.80 48.05
CA ASN A 49 9.86 26.82 48.20
C ASN A 49 10.26 26.50 49.64
N THR A 50 10.73 25.29 49.87
CA THR A 50 11.18 24.85 51.23
C THR A 50 12.69 24.75 51.36
N TRP A 51 13.47 25.02 50.33
CA TRP A 51 14.90 24.70 50.25
C TRP A 51 15.83 25.93 50.19
N PHE A 52 15.25 27.12 49.96
CA PHE A 52 16.08 28.30 49.73
C PHE A 52 15.51 29.58 50.35
N ASN A 53 16.34 30.27 51.19
CA ASN A 53 15.93 31.46 51.92
C ASN A 53 16.53 32.77 51.38
N GLY A 54 17.33 32.73 50.32
CA GLY A 54 18.06 33.89 49.76
C GLY A 54 17.46 34.46 48.47
N ILE A 55 16.32 33.94 47.99
CA ILE A 55 15.64 34.38 46.77
C ILE A 55 14.47 35.33 47.13
N ILE A 56 14.28 36.37 46.32
CA ILE A 56 13.08 37.20 46.38
C ILE A 56 11.93 36.46 45.73
N LEU A 57 10.98 35.98 46.55
CA LEU A 57 9.81 35.24 46.03
C LEU A 57 8.69 36.22 45.68
N ARG A 58 8.19 36.14 44.45
CA ARG A 58 6.99 36.82 44.00
C ARG A 58 5.92 35.75 43.76
N HIS A 59 4.97 35.64 44.69
CA HIS A 59 3.88 34.68 44.54
C HIS A 59 2.89 35.15 43.48
N LEU A 60 2.69 34.34 42.44
CA LEU A 60 1.66 34.59 41.42
C LEU A 60 0.27 34.35 42.02
N PRO A 61 -0.73 35.20 41.71
CA PRO A 61 -2.08 35.05 42.29
C PRO A 61 -2.84 33.86 41.71
N VAL A 62 -3.81 33.34 42.49
CA VAL A 62 -4.83 32.44 41.96
C VAL A 62 -5.80 33.25 41.12
N VAL A 63 -6.07 32.79 39.88
CA VAL A 63 -6.96 33.50 38.95
C VAL A 63 -8.34 32.84 38.96
N PRO A 64 -9.44 33.62 39.06
CA PRO A 64 -10.79 33.09 38.93
C PRO A 64 -11.03 32.54 37.53
N ARG A 65 -11.73 31.38 37.40
CA ARG A 65 -11.99 30.72 36.14
C ARG A 65 -13.32 29.94 36.13
N LYS A 66 -13.83 29.67 34.94
CA LYS A 66 -14.90 28.71 34.74
C LYS A 66 -14.29 27.32 34.57
N VAL A 67 -14.77 26.34 35.32
CA VAL A 67 -14.32 24.95 35.23
C VAL A 67 -15.46 24.09 34.70
N SER A 68 -15.19 23.26 33.69
CA SER A 68 -16.10 22.21 33.23
C SER A 68 -15.37 20.88 33.09
N ALA A 69 -16.10 19.79 33.30
CA ALA A 69 -15.58 18.42 33.10
C ALA A 69 -16.36 17.74 31.97
N GLU A 70 -15.63 17.19 31.04
CA GLU A 70 -16.18 16.60 29.81
C GLU A 70 -15.68 15.18 29.60
N VAL A 71 -16.59 14.28 29.19
CA VAL A 71 -16.29 12.87 28.90
C VAL A 71 -16.51 12.61 27.42
N SER A 72 -15.51 12.04 26.78
CA SER A 72 -15.56 11.59 25.38
C SER A 72 -15.49 10.07 25.31
N ALA A 73 -15.97 9.48 24.22
CA ALA A 73 -16.02 8.03 24.09
C ALA A 73 -14.63 7.35 24.10
N ASP A 74 -13.63 8.00 23.47
CA ASP A 74 -12.26 7.51 23.33
C ASP A 74 -11.29 8.68 23.10
N PRO A 75 -9.96 8.45 23.04
CA PRO A 75 -8.96 9.51 22.81
C PRO A 75 -9.17 10.25 21.46
N LYS A 76 -9.59 9.54 20.41
CA LYS A 76 -9.92 10.15 19.12
C LYS A 76 -11.08 11.14 19.24
N SER A 77 -12.15 10.74 19.90
CA SER A 77 -13.33 11.60 20.16
C SER A 77 -12.96 12.79 21.04
N GLU A 78 -12.07 12.59 22.02
CA GLU A 78 -11.57 13.65 22.89
C GLU A 78 -10.80 14.72 22.09
N VAL A 79 -9.97 14.30 21.11
CA VAL A 79 -9.28 15.24 20.19
C VAL A 79 -10.28 15.97 19.30
N ILE A 80 -11.27 15.28 18.75
CA ILE A 80 -12.32 15.91 17.92
C ILE A 80 -13.05 17.01 18.71
N GLU A 81 -13.49 16.73 19.94
CA GLU A 81 -14.15 17.72 20.79
C GLU A 81 -13.22 18.87 21.16
N THR A 82 -11.93 18.60 21.34
CA THR A 82 -10.90 19.62 21.57
C THR A 82 -10.77 20.55 20.36
N LEU A 83 -10.68 20.02 19.14
CA LEU A 83 -10.60 20.81 17.92
C LEU A 83 -11.87 21.64 17.67
N ARG A 84 -13.05 21.08 17.97
CA ARG A 84 -14.33 21.80 17.94
C ARG A 84 -14.35 22.97 18.92
N TRP A 85 -13.87 22.75 20.14
CA TRP A 85 -13.75 23.78 21.16
C TRP A 85 -12.78 24.91 20.74
N ILE A 86 -11.62 24.57 20.19
CA ILE A 86 -10.68 25.55 19.65
C ILE A 86 -11.33 26.38 18.54
N ARG A 87 -12.01 25.72 17.60
CA ARG A 87 -12.70 26.40 16.50
C ARG A 87 -13.77 27.35 17.02
N LYS A 88 -14.55 26.94 18.03
CA LYS A 88 -15.54 27.78 18.69
C LYS A 88 -14.92 29.06 19.27
N LEU A 89 -13.81 28.93 19.98
CA LEU A 89 -13.11 30.07 20.57
C LEU A 89 -12.58 31.04 19.51
N LEU A 90 -11.87 30.51 18.52
CA LEU A 90 -11.28 31.32 17.44
C LEU A 90 -12.33 31.97 16.55
N SER A 91 -13.46 31.32 16.29
CA SER A 91 -14.54 31.85 15.44
C SER A 91 -15.23 33.08 16.05
N SER A 92 -15.11 33.30 17.36
CA SER A 92 -15.63 34.49 18.01
C SER A 92 -14.85 35.77 17.66
N GLY A 93 -13.62 35.65 17.17
CA GLY A 93 -12.68 36.74 16.92
C GLY A 93 -12.13 37.45 18.18
N GLN A 94 -12.62 37.04 19.36
CA GLN A 94 -12.18 37.64 20.65
C GLN A 94 -11.03 36.89 21.28
N VAL A 95 -10.84 35.62 20.95
CA VAL A 95 -9.79 34.74 21.48
C VAL A 95 -8.73 34.51 20.41
N LYS A 96 -7.48 34.83 20.75
CA LYS A 96 -6.34 34.54 19.88
C LYS A 96 -5.79 33.12 20.13
N ALA A 97 -5.15 32.53 19.12
CA ALA A 97 -4.57 31.19 19.22
C ALA A 97 -3.55 31.05 20.35
N GLU A 98 -2.72 32.09 20.58
CA GLU A 98 -1.72 32.16 21.62
C GLU A 98 -2.29 32.08 23.05
N ASN A 99 -3.59 32.32 23.23
CA ASN A 99 -4.26 32.24 24.52
C ASN A 99 -4.82 30.87 24.86
N ILE A 100 -4.67 29.90 23.97
CA ILE A 100 -5.25 28.57 24.09
C ILE A 100 -4.14 27.55 24.31
N ALA A 101 -4.32 26.67 25.30
CA ALA A 101 -3.42 25.55 25.55
C ALA A 101 -4.19 24.24 25.77
N ILE A 102 -3.58 23.16 25.32
CA ILE A 102 -4.02 21.78 25.53
C ILE A 102 -2.86 21.03 26.17
N ALA A 103 -3.12 20.27 27.22
CA ALA A 103 -2.08 19.48 27.86
C ALA A 103 -2.56 18.11 28.36
N ALA A 104 -1.61 17.19 28.47
CA ALA A 104 -1.78 15.91 29.13
C ALA A 104 -0.48 15.55 29.88
N THR A 105 -0.51 14.63 30.82
CA THR A 105 0.72 14.13 31.48
C THR A 105 1.64 13.40 30.51
N SER A 106 1.06 12.71 29.50
CA SER A 106 1.74 12.12 28.35
C SER A 106 0.98 12.48 27.09
N THR A 107 1.66 12.73 25.98
CA THR A 107 1.04 13.17 24.73
C THR A 107 0.79 12.01 23.74
N GLN A 108 1.37 10.83 24.00
CA GLN A 108 1.44 9.71 23.05
C GLN A 108 0.08 9.19 22.56
N ASP A 109 -0.93 9.13 23.42
CA ASP A 109 -2.25 8.62 23.07
C ASP A 109 -3.06 9.57 22.15
N TRP A 110 -2.62 10.84 22.04
CA TRP A 110 -3.31 11.92 21.31
C TRP A 110 -2.54 12.46 20.11
N ASP A 111 -1.19 12.36 20.11
CA ASP A 111 -0.33 12.94 19.07
C ASP A 111 -0.78 12.57 17.65
N ASP A 112 -0.99 11.28 17.40
CA ASP A 112 -1.40 10.79 16.06
C ASP A 112 -2.74 11.37 15.63
N HIS A 113 -3.68 11.54 16.58
CA HIS A 113 -4.98 12.12 16.28
C HIS A 113 -4.88 13.62 16.00
N PHE A 114 -4.10 14.36 16.78
CA PHE A 114 -3.86 15.77 16.48
C PHE A 114 -3.15 15.96 15.14
N LEU A 115 -2.13 15.17 14.83
CA LEU A 115 -1.45 15.20 13.54
C LEU A 115 -2.40 14.89 12.38
N ALA A 116 -3.26 13.88 12.53
CA ALA A 116 -4.19 13.48 11.49
C ALA A 116 -5.27 14.54 11.19
N TYR A 117 -5.74 15.25 12.22
CA TYR A 117 -6.88 16.17 12.09
C TYR A 117 -6.49 17.65 11.98
N SER A 118 -5.31 18.07 12.49
CA SER A 118 -4.91 19.47 12.45
C SER A 118 -4.80 20.04 11.04
N GLY A 119 -4.34 19.24 10.07
CA GLY A 119 -4.25 19.64 8.67
C GLY A 119 -5.62 19.94 8.04
N SER A 120 -6.63 19.08 8.31
CA SER A 120 -7.99 19.28 7.80
C SER A 120 -8.76 20.36 8.57
N ALA A 121 -8.32 20.65 9.79
CA ALA A 121 -8.88 21.70 10.62
C ALA A 121 -8.38 23.10 10.25
N ASP A 122 -7.25 23.20 9.56
CA ASP A 122 -6.56 24.47 9.30
C ASP A 122 -6.43 25.33 10.58
N LEU A 123 -5.97 24.69 11.66
CA LEU A 123 -5.75 25.32 12.95
C LEU A 123 -4.25 25.46 13.23
N PRO A 124 -3.79 26.61 13.74
CA PRO A 124 -2.40 26.82 14.08
C PRO A 124 -2.06 26.09 15.39
N LEU A 125 -1.83 24.77 15.32
CA LEU A 125 -1.49 23.94 16.47
C LEU A 125 0.01 23.71 16.52
N HIS A 126 0.67 24.14 17.61
CA HIS A 126 2.08 23.96 17.88
C HIS A 126 2.31 22.81 18.88
N PHE A 127 3.16 21.87 18.52
CA PHE A 127 3.58 20.74 19.35
C PHE A 127 4.85 21.10 20.12
N CYS A 128 4.75 21.51 21.37
CA CYS A 128 5.91 21.91 22.18
C CYS A 128 6.97 20.82 22.33
N HIS A 129 6.55 19.56 22.33
CA HIS A 129 7.42 18.38 22.41
C HIS A 129 7.90 17.91 21.03
N GLY A 130 7.65 18.68 19.97
CA GLY A 130 7.94 18.35 18.59
C GLY A 130 7.01 17.29 18.01
N VAL A 131 7.11 17.08 16.69
CA VAL A 131 6.39 16.03 15.95
C VAL A 131 7.34 14.86 15.67
N PRO A 132 6.84 13.63 15.51
CA PRO A 132 7.68 12.51 15.08
C PRO A 132 8.37 12.83 13.76
N ALA A 133 9.68 12.60 13.66
CA ALA A 133 10.44 12.87 12.43
C ALA A 133 9.82 12.20 11.21
N LEU A 134 9.32 10.95 11.37
CA LEU A 134 8.66 10.19 10.31
C LEU A 134 7.32 10.76 9.84
N SER A 135 6.72 11.71 10.55
CA SER A 135 5.52 12.42 10.09
C SER A 135 5.83 13.52 9.06
N THR A 136 7.10 13.85 8.86
CA THR A 136 7.57 14.90 7.94
C THR A 136 8.07 14.33 6.61
N PRO A 137 7.99 15.07 5.51
CA PRO A 137 8.58 14.65 4.22
C PRO A 137 10.07 14.35 4.33
N GLU A 138 10.82 15.15 5.10
CA GLU A 138 12.25 15.00 5.33
C GLU A 138 12.56 13.70 6.09
N GLY A 139 11.78 13.39 7.12
CA GLY A 139 11.90 12.13 7.85
C GLY A 139 11.53 10.91 7.00
N GLN A 140 10.57 11.04 6.09
CA GLN A 140 10.24 9.99 5.13
C GLN A 140 11.37 9.73 4.12
N ALA A 141 12.14 10.77 3.73
CA ALA A 141 13.35 10.60 2.92
C ALA A 141 14.43 9.84 3.70
N CYS A 142 14.65 10.21 4.96
CA CYS A 142 15.56 9.50 5.86
C CYS A 142 15.14 8.03 6.05
N ALA A 143 13.86 7.77 6.26
CA ALA A 143 13.34 6.41 6.41
C ALA A 143 13.54 5.55 5.14
N ALA A 144 13.35 6.14 3.95
CA ALA A 144 13.60 5.45 2.69
C ALA A 144 15.08 5.10 2.52
N LEU A 145 16.00 6.00 2.91
CA LEU A 145 17.43 5.74 2.89
C LEU A 145 17.82 4.68 3.94
N ALA A 146 17.28 4.76 5.15
CA ALA A 146 17.53 3.78 6.21
C ALA A 146 17.11 2.37 5.79
N ASP A 147 15.91 2.25 5.23
CA ASP A 147 15.39 0.95 4.79
C ASP A 147 16.25 0.31 3.70
N ILE A 148 16.67 1.06 2.67
CA ILE A 148 17.50 0.49 1.61
C ILE A 148 18.91 0.13 2.10
N LEU A 149 19.49 0.89 3.02
CA LEU A 149 20.79 0.58 3.61
C LEU A 149 20.76 -0.67 4.51
N THR A 150 19.66 -0.90 5.22
CA THR A 150 19.53 -2.03 6.16
C THR A 150 18.96 -3.28 5.51
N SER A 151 18.06 -3.14 4.55
CA SER A 151 17.34 -4.25 3.91
C SER A 151 17.86 -4.59 2.51
N GLY A 152 18.84 -3.83 1.99
CA GLY A 152 19.48 -4.04 0.70
C GLY A 152 18.68 -3.48 -0.48
N LEU A 153 19.25 -3.65 -1.67
CA LEU A 153 18.67 -3.17 -2.92
C LEU A 153 17.39 -3.92 -3.26
N SER A 154 16.42 -3.20 -3.80
CA SER A 154 15.28 -3.73 -4.55
C SER A 154 14.73 -2.64 -5.46
N GLN A 155 13.99 -3.02 -6.50
CA GLN A 155 13.37 -2.05 -7.40
C GLN A 155 12.44 -1.09 -6.64
N GLU A 156 11.63 -1.61 -5.72
CA GLU A 156 10.70 -0.81 -4.92
C GLU A 156 11.42 0.18 -4.00
N ARG A 157 12.49 -0.27 -3.30
CA ARG A 157 13.25 0.59 -2.38
C ARG A 157 13.99 1.71 -3.11
N VAL A 158 14.61 1.39 -4.24
CA VAL A 158 15.26 2.40 -5.10
C VAL A 158 14.23 3.44 -5.56
N TRP A 159 13.07 2.99 -6.02
CA TRP A 159 11.98 3.85 -6.46
C TRP A 159 11.46 4.76 -5.34
N ARG A 160 11.23 4.18 -4.16
CA ARG A 160 10.77 4.93 -2.98
C ARG A 160 11.79 5.97 -2.57
N LEU A 161 13.08 5.61 -2.52
CA LEU A 161 14.15 6.53 -2.21
C LEU A 161 14.16 7.71 -3.19
N ILE A 162 14.24 7.45 -4.49
CA ILE A 162 14.31 8.51 -5.52
C ILE A 162 13.12 9.45 -5.44
N ARG A 163 11.91 8.93 -5.21
CA ARG A 163 10.70 9.74 -5.10
C ARG A 163 10.64 10.59 -3.82
N ARG A 164 11.32 10.18 -2.76
CA ARG A 164 11.34 10.89 -1.48
C ARG A 164 12.50 11.87 -1.34
N LEU A 165 13.49 11.80 -2.21
CA LEU A 165 14.61 12.74 -2.21
C LEU A 165 14.19 14.07 -2.83
N PRO A 166 14.03 15.14 -2.05
CA PRO A 166 13.64 16.42 -2.61
C PRO A 166 14.84 17.08 -3.30
N SER A 167 14.64 17.54 -4.52
CA SER A 167 15.43 18.64 -5.17
C SER A 167 16.96 18.52 -5.18
N ARG A 168 17.54 17.32 -5.13
CA ARG A 168 18.97 17.16 -5.41
C ARG A 168 19.22 17.23 -6.92
N PRO A 169 20.37 17.76 -7.36
CA PRO A 169 20.68 17.90 -8.79
C PRO A 169 20.49 16.61 -9.60
N PHE A 170 20.84 15.45 -9.04
CA PHE A 170 20.68 14.17 -9.72
C PHE A 170 19.21 13.74 -9.91
N ALA A 171 18.32 14.05 -8.95
CA ALA A 171 16.91 13.71 -9.07
C ALA A 171 16.22 14.51 -10.20
N ASN A 172 16.68 15.75 -10.45
CA ASN A 172 16.21 16.57 -11.55
C ASN A 172 16.87 16.21 -12.90
N THR A 173 18.02 15.58 -12.89
CA THR A 173 18.76 15.16 -14.12
C THR A 173 18.40 13.73 -14.53
N LEU A 174 17.80 12.93 -13.63
CA LEU A 174 17.34 11.60 -13.97
C LEU A 174 16.15 11.70 -14.94
N PRO A 175 16.18 11.02 -16.10
CA PRO A 175 15.07 11.04 -17.04
C PRO A 175 13.76 10.63 -16.37
N LYS A 176 12.66 11.34 -16.65
CA LYS A 176 11.34 11.05 -16.04
C LYS A 176 10.84 9.64 -16.34
N ASP A 177 11.31 9.06 -17.42
CA ASP A 177 10.95 7.73 -17.89
C ASP A 177 12.02 6.66 -17.59
N TRP A 178 13.01 6.96 -16.73
CA TRP A 178 14.10 6.04 -16.39
C TRP A 178 13.62 4.66 -15.96
N PHE A 179 12.48 4.64 -15.24
CA PHE A 179 11.87 3.42 -14.73
C PHE A 179 11.22 2.55 -15.83
N VAL A 180 10.96 3.09 -17.01
CA VAL A 180 10.43 2.33 -18.15
C VAL A 180 11.47 1.37 -18.70
N ALA A 181 12.76 1.69 -18.49
CA ALA A 181 13.88 0.83 -18.83
C ALA A 181 14.01 -0.38 -17.87
N VAL A 182 13.36 -0.32 -16.70
CA VAL A 182 13.43 -1.38 -15.69
C VAL A 182 12.18 -2.26 -15.84
N PRO A 183 12.32 -3.57 -16.04
CA PRO A 183 11.18 -4.47 -16.17
C PRO A 183 10.27 -4.43 -14.94
N ARG A 184 8.97 -4.33 -15.17
CA ARG A 184 8.00 -4.35 -14.06
C ARG A 184 8.06 -5.70 -13.34
N GLY A 185 8.12 -5.65 -12.01
CA GLY A 185 8.17 -6.85 -11.18
C GLY A 185 9.56 -7.50 -11.03
N ALA A 186 10.61 -6.97 -11.67
CA ALA A 186 11.95 -7.42 -11.41
C ALA A 186 12.39 -7.07 -9.98
N GLY A 187 12.93 -8.04 -9.22
CA GLY A 187 13.34 -7.81 -7.84
C GLY A 187 14.56 -6.89 -7.72
N LEU A 188 15.54 -7.07 -8.60
CA LEU A 188 16.80 -6.32 -8.67
C LEU A 188 17.48 -6.16 -7.30
N LYS A 189 17.81 -7.28 -6.68
CA LYS A 189 18.34 -7.35 -5.31
C LYS A 189 19.86 -7.16 -5.21
N THR A 190 20.58 -7.26 -6.35
CA THR A 190 22.05 -7.13 -6.39
C THR A 190 22.46 -6.04 -7.36
N LEU A 191 23.65 -5.45 -7.12
CA LEU A 191 24.22 -4.43 -8.00
C LEU A 191 24.45 -4.98 -9.42
N ASP A 192 24.84 -6.24 -9.56
CA ASP A 192 25.07 -6.85 -10.87
C ASP A 192 23.77 -6.99 -11.67
N GLN A 193 22.64 -7.32 -11.01
CA GLN A 193 21.33 -7.31 -11.66
C GLN A 193 20.95 -5.91 -12.15
N TRP A 194 21.22 -4.87 -11.35
CA TRP A 194 21.00 -3.49 -11.75
C TRP A 194 21.88 -3.09 -12.94
N ARG A 195 23.17 -3.43 -12.91
CA ARG A 195 24.10 -3.16 -14.02
C ARG A 195 23.63 -3.81 -15.32
N GLN A 196 23.28 -5.10 -15.28
CA GLN A 196 22.80 -5.83 -16.44
C GLN A 196 21.51 -5.23 -17.00
N THR A 197 20.55 -4.87 -16.11
CA THR A 197 19.28 -4.29 -16.51
C THR A 197 19.46 -2.90 -17.13
N LEU A 198 20.26 -2.03 -16.51
CA LEU A 198 20.52 -0.68 -17.03
C LEU A 198 21.31 -0.72 -18.33
N SER A 199 22.29 -1.62 -18.46
CA SER A 199 23.05 -1.81 -19.69
C SER A 199 22.19 -2.34 -20.83
N ALA A 200 21.27 -3.28 -20.56
CA ALA A 200 20.30 -3.74 -21.55
C ALA A 200 19.35 -2.61 -22.00
N ALA A 201 18.93 -1.75 -21.10
CA ALA A 201 18.11 -0.58 -21.40
C ALA A 201 18.82 0.46 -22.27
N ARG A 202 20.15 0.59 -22.14
CA ARG A 202 21.00 1.48 -22.94
C ARG A 202 20.90 1.18 -24.43
N SER A 203 20.83 -0.09 -24.82
CA SER A 203 20.74 -0.51 -26.22
C SER A 203 19.42 -0.13 -26.90
N HIS A 204 18.40 0.21 -26.14
CA HIS A 204 17.05 0.46 -26.65
C HIS A 204 16.58 1.92 -26.55
N ARG A 205 17.24 2.80 -25.74
CA ARG A 205 16.80 4.19 -25.55
C ARG A 205 17.96 5.11 -25.16
N ALA A 206 18.00 6.33 -25.72
CA ALA A 206 18.98 7.37 -25.37
C ALA A 206 18.94 7.78 -23.86
N SER A 207 17.78 7.66 -23.21
CA SER A 207 17.62 7.91 -21.77
C SER A 207 18.27 6.84 -20.87
N GLY A 208 18.56 5.66 -21.41
CA GLY A 208 19.16 4.55 -20.65
C GLY A 208 20.60 4.84 -20.22
N ASP A 209 21.41 5.43 -21.08
CA ASP A 209 22.81 5.78 -20.78
C ASP A 209 22.91 6.83 -19.66
N LEU A 210 22.02 7.82 -19.66
CA LEU A 210 21.98 8.85 -18.62
C LEU A 210 21.48 8.26 -17.28
N ALA A 211 20.49 7.38 -17.32
CA ALA A 211 20.00 6.70 -16.12
C ALA A 211 21.07 5.81 -15.48
N GLU A 212 21.85 5.07 -16.30
CA GLU A 212 22.95 4.23 -15.83
C GLU A 212 24.02 5.10 -15.14
N ARG A 213 24.49 6.17 -15.80
CA ARG A 213 25.52 7.06 -15.24
C ARG A 213 25.13 7.74 -13.93
N ILE A 214 23.84 8.02 -13.72
CA ILE A 214 23.35 8.68 -12.52
C ILE A 214 23.08 7.66 -11.40
N LEU A 215 22.48 6.51 -11.72
CA LEU A 215 22.03 5.56 -10.71
C LEU A 215 23.14 4.66 -10.20
N LEU A 216 24.05 4.17 -11.06
CA LEU A 216 25.07 3.20 -10.63
C LEU A 216 25.94 3.69 -9.46
N PRO A 217 26.49 4.91 -9.45
CA PRO A 217 27.29 5.39 -8.32
C PRO A 217 26.50 5.43 -7.01
N ILE A 218 25.19 5.74 -7.08
CA ILE A 218 24.29 5.76 -5.91
C ILE A 218 24.05 4.34 -5.42
N LEU A 219 23.79 3.40 -6.33
CA LEU A 219 23.53 2.00 -5.99
C LEU A 219 24.79 1.32 -5.42
N GLU A 220 25.99 1.63 -5.94
CA GLU A 220 27.27 1.18 -5.42
C GLU A 220 27.52 1.67 -3.98
N LEU A 221 27.18 2.92 -3.71
CA LEU A 221 27.26 3.48 -2.36
C LEU A 221 26.28 2.78 -1.39
N ILE A 222 25.05 2.58 -1.83
CA ILE A 222 23.99 1.96 -1.03
C ILE A 222 24.28 0.47 -0.76
N GLU A 223 24.87 -0.25 -1.73
CA GLU A 223 25.19 -1.69 -1.58
C GLU A 223 26.15 -1.95 -0.43
N ARG A 224 26.99 -0.97 -0.07
CA ARG A 224 27.87 -1.05 1.11
C ARG A 224 27.09 -1.14 2.44
N GLY A 225 25.78 -0.94 2.39
CA GLY A 225 24.86 -1.12 3.53
C GLY A 225 25.04 -0.06 4.63
N PRO A 226 24.70 -0.40 5.88
CA PRO A 226 24.70 0.55 7.00
C PRO A 226 26.06 1.22 7.25
N SER A 227 27.18 0.56 6.94
CA SER A 227 28.53 1.11 7.08
C SER A 227 28.76 2.38 6.26
N ALA A 228 28.07 2.53 5.13
CA ALA A 228 28.08 3.71 4.29
C ALA A 228 27.12 4.82 4.75
N GLY A 229 26.39 4.64 5.85
CA GLY A 229 25.31 5.53 6.28
C GLY A 229 25.68 7.01 6.35
N GLY A 230 26.86 7.35 6.88
CA GLY A 230 27.32 8.73 6.92
C GLY A 230 27.63 9.33 5.56
N GLU A 231 28.22 8.56 4.64
CA GLU A 231 28.54 8.97 3.27
C GLU A 231 27.27 9.08 2.42
N ALA A 232 26.38 8.09 2.53
CA ALA A 232 25.09 8.06 1.83
C ALA A 232 24.19 9.24 2.25
N GLY A 233 24.13 9.56 3.55
CA GLY A 233 23.40 10.73 4.05
C GLY A 233 23.89 12.02 3.40
N ARG A 234 25.19 12.28 3.42
CA ARG A 234 25.80 13.47 2.80
C ARG A 234 25.62 13.53 1.29
N ALA A 235 25.65 12.38 0.61
CA ALA A 235 25.48 12.31 -0.83
C ALA A 235 24.01 12.55 -1.26
N LEU A 236 23.06 12.02 -0.50
CA LEU A 236 21.66 11.91 -0.93
C LEU A 236 20.71 12.88 -0.22
N LEU A 237 20.98 13.28 1.00
CA LEU A 237 20.14 14.16 1.80
C LEU A 237 20.67 15.60 1.82
N ALA A 238 19.80 16.57 2.17
CA ALA A 238 20.16 17.97 2.28
C ALA A 238 19.30 18.71 3.32
N GLY A 239 19.78 19.84 3.84
CA GLY A 239 19.02 20.69 4.75
C GLY A 239 18.51 19.93 5.97
N ALA A 240 17.21 20.05 6.26
CA ALA A 240 16.61 19.42 7.44
C ALA A 240 16.71 17.88 7.42
N SER A 241 16.60 17.23 6.24
CA SER A 241 16.74 15.78 6.15
C SER A 241 18.16 15.31 6.50
N LEU A 242 19.19 16.05 6.09
CA LEU A 242 20.57 15.71 6.47
C LEU A 242 20.80 15.95 7.97
N ALA A 243 20.29 17.04 8.52
CA ALA A 243 20.39 17.32 9.96
C ALA A 243 19.71 16.22 10.81
N MET A 244 18.51 15.76 10.41
CA MET A 244 17.83 14.63 11.06
C MET A 244 18.62 13.34 10.97
N TRP A 245 19.22 13.08 9.81
CA TRP A 245 20.03 11.90 9.57
C TRP A 245 21.29 11.88 10.46
N ASP A 246 22.00 13.01 10.53
CA ASP A 246 23.18 13.15 11.37
C ASP A 246 22.84 13.02 12.86
N GLU A 247 21.67 13.51 13.31
CA GLU A 247 21.19 13.33 14.67
C GLU A 247 20.86 11.87 14.97
N ALA A 248 20.19 11.19 14.04
CA ALA A 248 19.90 9.77 14.19
C ALA A 248 21.16 8.91 14.27
N LEU A 249 22.19 9.23 13.48
CA LEU A 249 23.49 8.54 13.53
C LEU A 249 24.29 8.83 14.80
N ARG A 250 24.10 9.98 15.44
CA ARG A 250 24.70 10.27 16.77
C ARG A 250 24.04 9.49 17.89
N SER A 251 22.75 9.21 17.75
CA SER A 251 21.94 8.54 18.78
C SER A 251 22.13 7.02 18.82
N ALA A 252 22.51 6.39 17.70
CA ALA A 252 22.70 4.94 17.63
C ALA A 252 23.64 4.53 16.45
N PRO A 253 24.19 3.32 16.51
CA PRO A 253 25.01 2.80 15.42
C PRO A 253 24.23 2.69 14.10
N PRO A 254 24.92 2.77 12.93
CA PRO A 254 24.29 2.83 11.62
C PRO A 254 23.28 1.70 11.30
N HIS A 255 23.46 0.50 11.85
CA HIS A 255 22.52 -0.61 11.65
C HIS A 255 21.20 -0.45 12.42
N ALA A 256 21.15 0.42 13.44
CA ALA A 256 19.96 0.73 14.22
C ALA A 256 19.31 2.08 13.84
N ILE A 257 19.74 2.71 12.75
CA ILE A 257 19.30 4.05 12.35
C ILE A 257 17.79 4.17 12.16
N ALA A 258 17.12 3.10 11.71
CA ALA A 258 15.66 3.08 11.59
C ALA A 258 14.97 3.27 12.94
N ILE A 259 15.51 2.68 14.02
CA ILE A 259 14.99 2.82 15.39
C ILE A 259 15.23 4.25 15.89
N SER A 260 16.41 4.82 15.65
CA SER A 260 16.72 6.20 16.03
C SER A 260 15.77 7.19 15.35
N LEU A 261 15.49 7.02 14.04
CA LEU A 261 14.54 7.85 13.30
C LEU A 261 13.11 7.74 13.83
N GLN A 262 12.68 6.57 14.30
CA GLN A 262 11.37 6.40 14.93
C GLN A 262 11.26 7.14 16.26
N ALA A 263 12.34 7.17 17.03
CA ALA A 263 12.39 7.85 18.31
C ALA A 263 12.58 9.38 18.17
N LEU A 264 13.10 9.85 17.04
CA LEU A 264 13.46 11.25 16.82
C LEU A 264 12.22 12.13 16.71
N ARG A 265 12.24 13.24 17.43
CA ARG A 265 11.26 14.32 17.32
C ARG A 265 11.91 15.58 16.77
N VAL A 266 11.18 16.31 15.97
CA VAL A 266 11.62 17.53 15.31
C VAL A 266 10.61 18.64 15.55
N THR A 267 11.05 19.89 15.46
CA THR A 267 10.16 21.04 15.58
C THR A 267 9.17 21.07 14.42
N ASP A 268 7.94 21.48 14.70
CA ASP A 268 6.89 21.63 13.67
C ASP A 268 7.02 22.94 12.87
N GLY A 269 8.03 23.75 13.18
CA GLY A 269 8.31 25.03 12.52
C GLY A 269 7.30 26.14 12.80
N ARG A 270 6.36 25.94 13.74
CA ARG A 270 5.37 26.93 14.13
C ARG A 270 5.86 27.81 15.26
N ASP A 271 5.45 29.09 15.25
CA ASP A 271 5.70 30.01 16.33
C ASP A 271 4.67 29.82 17.47
N PRO A 272 5.09 29.44 18.68
CA PRO A 272 4.19 29.27 19.82
C PRO A 272 3.45 30.55 20.21
N ALA A 273 3.99 31.74 19.89
CA ALA A 273 3.37 33.02 20.17
C ALA A 273 2.14 33.29 19.24
N ASN A 274 1.99 32.55 18.18
CA ASN A 274 0.88 32.69 17.21
C ASN A 274 0.05 31.40 17.06
N SER A 275 0.23 30.44 17.97
CA SER A 275 -0.36 29.10 17.85
C SER A 275 -1.09 28.65 19.12
N VAL A 276 -2.07 27.79 18.96
CA VAL A 276 -2.60 26.95 20.03
C VAL A 276 -1.51 25.96 20.44
N VAL A 277 -1.24 25.87 21.73
CA VAL A 277 -0.15 25.04 22.24
C VAL A 277 -0.68 23.67 22.65
N TRP A 278 -0.03 22.61 22.14
CA TRP A 278 -0.18 21.23 22.60
C TRP A 278 1.11 20.78 23.29
N CYS A 279 1.04 20.43 24.55
CA CYS A 279 2.23 20.13 25.34
C CYS A 279 1.99 19.13 26.48
N GLN A 280 3.05 18.71 27.13
CA GLN A 280 2.96 18.02 28.41
C GLN A 280 2.53 18.98 29.52
N ALA A 281 1.83 18.45 30.52
CA ALA A 281 1.33 19.25 31.67
C ALA A 281 2.44 20.03 32.40
N SER A 282 3.62 19.45 32.52
CA SER A 282 4.78 20.12 33.15
C SER A 282 5.22 21.38 32.40
N HIS A 283 5.06 21.42 31.08
CA HIS A 283 5.36 22.63 30.29
C HIS A 283 4.26 23.70 30.46
N LEU A 284 3.00 23.26 30.56
CA LEU A 284 1.89 24.19 30.75
C LEU A 284 1.87 24.79 32.16
N ALA A 285 2.19 23.99 33.17
CA ALA A 285 2.29 24.49 34.56
C ALA A 285 3.27 25.67 34.69
N ALA A 286 4.33 25.67 33.89
CA ALA A 286 5.30 26.76 33.85
C ALA A 286 4.88 27.91 32.92
N SER A 287 3.88 27.76 32.05
CA SER A 287 3.47 28.76 31.07
C SER A 287 1.93 28.75 30.88
N PRO A 288 1.16 29.17 31.89
CA PRO A 288 -0.27 29.10 31.88
C PRO A 288 -0.90 29.95 30.75
N ARG A 289 -2.05 29.51 30.24
CA ARG A 289 -2.83 30.23 29.23
C ARG A 289 -4.25 30.49 29.74
N PRO A 290 -4.91 31.58 29.28
CA PRO A 290 -6.27 31.90 29.70
C PRO A 290 -7.31 30.79 29.43
N PHE A 291 -7.20 30.11 28.29
CA PHE A 291 -8.10 29.03 27.88
C PHE A 291 -7.33 27.73 27.86
N THR A 292 -7.60 26.86 28.80
CA THR A 292 -6.85 25.62 29.01
C THR A 292 -7.75 24.42 28.95
N ARG A 293 -7.29 23.34 28.27
CA ARG A 293 -7.94 22.03 28.25
C ARG A 293 -6.93 20.94 28.65
N LEU A 294 -7.25 20.20 29.70
CA LEU A 294 -6.47 19.05 30.14
C LEU A 294 -7.13 17.77 29.62
N LEU A 295 -6.33 16.91 28.97
CA LEU A 295 -6.78 15.67 28.39
C LEU A 295 -6.39 14.45 29.24
N GLY A 296 -7.17 13.40 29.14
CA GLY A 296 -6.84 12.10 29.68
C GLY A 296 -6.92 11.99 31.20
N LEU A 297 -7.85 12.68 31.87
CA LEU A 297 -7.99 12.60 33.32
C LEU A 297 -8.55 11.24 33.77
N THR A 298 -7.75 10.20 33.55
CA THR A 298 -8.02 8.82 33.96
C THR A 298 -7.10 8.39 35.10
N SER A 299 -7.49 7.35 35.83
CA SER A 299 -6.71 6.81 36.95
C SER A 299 -5.29 6.32 36.57
N ARG A 300 -5.05 6.08 35.28
CA ARG A 300 -3.75 5.65 34.78
C ARG A 300 -2.83 6.80 34.36
N SER A 301 -3.42 7.94 34.01
CA SER A 301 -2.71 9.07 33.42
C SER A 301 -2.55 10.26 34.37
N TRP A 302 -3.49 10.47 35.31
CA TRP A 302 -3.44 11.58 36.26
C TRP A 302 -3.77 11.15 37.68
N PRO A 303 -2.79 11.10 38.59
CA PRO A 303 -1.35 11.11 38.32
C PRO A 303 -0.87 9.80 37.69
N ARG A 304 0.25 9.84 36.98
CA ARG A 304 0.91 8.64 36.46
C ARG A 304 1.43 7.79 37.59
N SER A 305 1.40 6.48 37.40
CA SER A 305 2.03 5.54 38.33
C SER A 305 3.54 5.67 38.32
N GLU A 306 4.17 5.35 39.46
CA GLU A 306 5.62 5.21 39.57
C GLU A 306 6.07 3.99 38.76
N ASN A 307 7.10 4.19 37.95
CA ASN A 307 7.84 3.11 37.30
C ASN A 307 9.30 3.27 37.67
N ASP A 308 9.84 2.30 38.38
CA ASP A 308 11.28 2.27 38.65
C ASP A 308 12.06 2.11 37.32
N ASP A 309 13.21 2.78 37.26
CA ASP A 309 14.15 2.57 36.18
C ASP A 309 14.69 1.13 36.25
N PRO A 310 14.60 0.32 35.19
CA PRO A 310 15.04 -1.08 35.24
C PRO A 310 16.54 -1.25 35.42
N LEU A 311 17.35 -0.23 35.10
CA LEU A 311 18.82 -0.26 35.25
C LEU A 311 19.26 0.33 36.59
N ILE A 312 18.62 1.39 37.05
CA ILE A 312 18.94 2.07 38.31
C ILE A 312 17.63 2.28 39.09
N PRO A 313 17.17 1.25 39.83
CA PRO A 313 15.98 1.38 40.66
C PRO A 313 16.04 2.51 41.64
N ASP A 314 14.94 3.19 41.89
CA ASP A 314 14.83 4.40 42.71
C ASP A 314 15.34 4.20 44.16
N HIS A 315 15.29 2.98 44.70
CA HIS A 315 15.78 2.67 46.04
C HIS A 315 17.31 2.76 46.16
N LEU A 316 18.05 2.72 45.03
CA LEU A 316 19.51 2.93 44.99
C LEU A 316 19.91 4.39 44.95
N LEU A 317 18.96 5.31 44.70
CA LEU A 317 19.21 6.73 44.58
C LEU A 317 18.93 7.44 45.89
N ASP A 318 19.80 8.41 46.29
CA ASP A 318 19.50 9.33 47.36
C ASP A 318 18.43 10.34 46.90
N ARG A 319 17.15 9.98 47.11
CA ARG A 319 15.98 10.77 46.67
C ARG A 319 16.05 12.23 47.21
N ARG A 320 16.60 12.46 48.40
CA ARG A 320 16.71 13.80 48.98
C ARG A 320 17.63 14.72 48.17
N ARG A 321 18.66 14.15 47.54
CA ARG A 321 19.65 14.90 46.77
C ARG A 321 19.33 14.94 45.26
N LEU A 322 18.72 13.90 44.75
CA LEU A 322 18.54 13.74 43.31
C LEU A 322 17.08 13.92 42.83
N ARG A 323 16.10 13.50 43.66
CA ARG A 323 14.69 13.47 43.25
C ARG A 323 13.76 13.63 44.48
N PRO A 324 13.43 14.83 44.95
CA PRO A 324 12.59 15.01 46.14
C PRO A 324 11.14 14.64 45.91
N MET A 325 10.63 14.78 44.66
CA MET A 325 9.24 14.46 44.31
C MET A 325 9.14 13.21 43.45
N THR A 326 8.19 12.37 43.77
CA THR A 326 7.78 11.26 42.91
C THR A 326 7.07 11.79 41.62
N ARG A 327 6.96 10.95 40.63
CA ARG A 327 6.22 11.31 39.39
C ARG A 327 4.76 11.68 39.70
N ALA A 328 4.13 10.94 40.60
CA ALA A 328 2.76 11.21 41.02
C ALA A 328 2.61 12.53 41.80
N GLU A 329 3.54 12.85 42.65
CA GLU A 329 3.57 14.15 43.36
C GLU A 329 3.78 15.31 42.39
N ARG A 330 4.66 15.15 41.40
CA ARG A 330 4.88 16.15 40.36
C ARG A 330 3.63 16.37 39.52
N ASP A 331 2.96 15.30 39.06
CA ASP A 331 1.74 15.39 38.25
C ASP A 331 0.59 16.08 39.04
N ARG A 332 0.51 15.86 40.38
CA ARG A 332 -0.48 16.57 41.23
C ARG A 332 -0.15 18.05 41.36
N LEU A 333 1.12 18.37 41.59
CA LEU A 333 1.57 19.77 41.68
C LEU A 333 1.33 20.50 40.36
N ASP A 334 1.70 19.91 39.22
CA ASP A 334 1.45 20.49 37.90
C ASP A 334 -0.06 20.72 37.69
N PHE A 335 -0.91 19.75 38.07
CA PHE A 335 -2.37 19.90 38.00
C PHE A 335 -2.87 21.07 38.85
N GLU A 336 -2.43 21.16 40.10
CA GLU A 336 -2.83 22.23 41.04
C GLU A 336 -2.39 23.60 40.54
N VAL A 337 -1.16 23.71 40.02
CA VAL A 337 -0.62 24.96 39.45
C VAL A 337 -1.40 25.37 38.22
N ILE A 338 -1.64 24.45 37.27
CA ILE A 338 -2.46 24.71 36.07
C ILE A 338 -3.86 25.15 36.49
N CYS A 339 -4.46 24.43 37.43
CA CYS A 339 -5.74 24.79 37.96
C CYS A 339 -5.77 26.18 38.64
N ALA A 340 -4.74 26.59 39.30
CA ALA A 340 -4.68 27.90 39.98
C ALA A 340 -4.47 29.06 39.01
N GLN A 341 -3.79 28.86 37.89
CA GLN A 341 -3.32 29.91 36.99
C GLN A 341 -4.05 29.99 35.63
N SER A 342 -4.90 29.02 35.27
CA SER A 342 -5.76 29.15 34.09
C SER A 342 -6.75 30.27 34.25
N GLY A 343 -6.70 31.33 33.40
CA GLY A 343 -7.33 32.59 33.66
C GLY A 343 -8.84 32.65 33.42
N GLU A 344 -9.31 32.18 32.27
CA GLU A 344 -10.71 32.35 31.81
C GLU A 344 -11.51 31.05 31.88
N MET A 345 -10.96 30.01 31.30
CA MET A 345 -11.67 28.72 31.18
C MET A 345 -10.70 27.55 31.34
N LEU A 346 -11.10 26.59 32.16
CA LEU A 346 -10.44 25.31 32.32
C LEU A 346 -11.42 24.18 32.00
N ILE A 347 -11.09 23.35 31.01
CA ILE A 347 -11.82 22.14 30.70
C ILE A 347 -10.99 20.94 31.15
N LEU A 348 -11.56 20.12 32.01
CA LEU A 348 -11.02 18.83 32.38
C LEU A 348 -11.67 17.77 31.50
N SER A 349 -10.87 16.99 30.77
CA SER A 349 -11.39 16.03 29.78
C SER A 349 -10.85 14.64 30.02
N ARG A 350 -11.69 13.62 29.85
CA ARG A 350 -11.27 12.22 29.89
C ARG A 350 -11.95 11.37 28.81
N PRO A 351 -11.27 10.34 28.28
CA PRO A 351 -11.91 9.32 27.50
C PRO A 351 -12.58 8.27 28.41
N GLU A 352 -13.73 7.75 28.00
CA GLU A 352 -14.40 6.64 28.70
C GLU A 352 -13.67 5.30 28.46
N ARG A 353 -13.13 5.13 27.23
CA ARG A 353 -12.44 3.92 26.80
C ARG A 353 -11.11 4.25 26.15
N ASN A 354 -10.17 3.31 26.21
CA ASN A 354 -8.91 3.43 25.44
C ASN A 354 -9.14 3.07 23.94
N ALA A 355 -8.12 3.20 23.13
CA ALA A 355 -8.14 2.86 21.69
C ALA A 355 -8.49 1.38 21.42
N LYS A 356 -8.28 0.49 22.39
CA LYS A 356 -8.64 -0.95 22.33
C LYS A 356 -10.06 -1.25 22.83
N GLY A 357 -10.82 -0.23 23.26
CA GLY A 357 -12.19 -0.36 23.74
C GLY A 357 -12.33 -0.71 25.24
N SER A 358 -11.23 -0.86 25.99
CA SER A 358 -11.29 -1.12 27.44
C SER A 358 -11.74 0.13 28.19
N VAL A 359 -12.61 -0.03 29.20
CA VAL A 359 -13.12 1.06 30.04
C VAL A 359 -11.98 1.63 30.89
N LEU A 360 -11.95 2.94 31.02
CA LEU A 360 -11.00 3.72 31.82
C LEU A 360 -11.70 4.37 33.00
N SER A 361 -11.22 4.09 34.21
CA SER A 361 -11.71 4.76 35.42
C SER A 361 -11.27 6.22 35.47
N PRO A 362 -12.09 7.14 36.02
CA PRO A 362 -11.71 8.53 36.21
C PRO A 362 -10.50 8.66 37.15
N SER A 363 -9.77 9.76 37.00
CA SER A 363 -8.71 10.17 37.92
C SER A 363 -9.23 10.48 39.33
N SER A 364 -8.38 10.36 40.35
CA SER A 364 -8.67 10.88 41.68
C SER A 364 -8.79 12.42 41.72
N LEU A 365 -8.34 13.10 40.68
CA LEU A 365 -8.43 14.56 40.49
C LEU A 365 -9.70 14.98 39.72
N TRP A 366 -10.57 14.02 39.35
CA TRP A 366 -11.79 14.27 38.61
C TRP A 366 -12.90 14.88 39.50
N PRO A 367 -13.58 15.97 39.06
CA PRO A 367 -14.49 16.72 39.94
C PRO A 367 -15.88 16.09 40.17
N GLY A 368 -16.21 14.97 39.53
CA GLY A 368 -17.45 14.22 39.74
C GLY A 368 -18.66 14.66 38.91
N THR A 369 -18.82 15.94 38.60
CA THR A 369 -19.88 16.44 37.70
C THR A 369 -19.34 16.50 36.28
N GLU A 370 -20.07 15.92 35.31
CA GLU A 370 -19.53 15.77 33.95
C GLU A 370 -20.57 16.01 32.85
N ILE A 371 -20.09 16.49 31.70
CA ILE A 371 -20.82 16.58 30.45
C ILE A 371 -20.35 15.45 29.55
N VAL A 372 -21.25 14.53 29.19
CA VAL A 372 -20.92 13.40 28.33
C VAL A 372 -21.18 13.73 26.86
N HIS A 373 -20.15 13.67 26.04
CA HIS A 373 -20.23 13.85 24.61
C HIS A 373 -20.45 12.49 23.89
N LYS A 374 -21.65 12.29 23.36
CA LYS A 374 -21.94 11.10 22.54
C LYS A 374 -21.25 11.20 21.17
N ARG A 375 -20.82 10.06 20.60
CA ARG A 375 -20.17 9.99 19.29
C ARG A 375 -21.02 10.54 18.14
N ASP A 376 -22.33 10.32 18.18
CA ASP A 376 -23.29 10.71 17.16
C ASP A 376 -23.87 12.13 17.39
N ARG A 377 -23.31 12.85 18.32
CA ARG A 377 -23.70 14.24 18.62
C ARG A 377 -23.47 15.15 17.41
N ILE A 378 -24.49 15.92 17.03
CA ILE A 378 -24.32 17.02 16.08
C ILE A 378 -23.59 18.16 16.80
N PRO A 379 -22.37 18.54 16.35
CA PRO A 379 -21.62 19.60 17.01
C PRO A 379 -22.22 20.97 16.74
N GLU A 380 -22.16 21.86 17.72
CA GLU A 380 -22.50 23.29 17.57
C GLU A 380 -21.50 23.98 16.61
N HIS A 381 -20.21 23.68 16.77
CA HIS A 381 -19.11 24.18 15.93
C HIS A 381 -18.31 22.98 15.36
N ALA A 382 -18.25 22.88 14.06
CA ALA A 382 -17.43 21.89 13.38
C ALA A 382 -15.96 22.39 13.29
N PHE A 383 -15.02 21.49 13.44
CA PHE A 383 -13.60 21.86 13.31
C PHE A 383 -13.07 21.80 11.87
N SER A 384 -13.75 21.11 10.99
CA SER A 384 -13.35 20.92 9.58
C SER A 384 -14.56 20.83 8.66
N GLU A 385 -14.37 20.92 7.35
CA GLU A 385 -15.45 20.75 6.38
C GLU A 385 -16.09 19.36 6.42
N PRO A 386 -15.35 18.24 6.50
CA PRO A 386 -15.97 16.92 6.73
C PRO A 386 -16.82 16.85 7.99
N ASP A 387 -16.36 17.44 9.10
CA ASP A 387 -17.11 17.48 10.34
C ASP A 387 -18.40 18.33 10.22
N ARG A 388 -18.35 19.43 9.48
CA ARG A 388 -19.52 20.26 9.18
C ARG A 388 -20.56 19.49 8.35
N LEU A 389 -20.10 18.71 7.37
CA LEU A 389 -21.01 17.92 6.54
C LEU A 389 -21.65 16.76 7.32
N LEU A 390 -20.95 16.16 8.29
CA LEU A 390 -21.55 15.22 9.22
C LEU A 390 -22.61 15.87 10.11
N ALA A 391 -22.34 17.09 10.58
CA ALA A 391 -23.29 17.86 11.38
C ALA A 391 -24.52 18.35 10.58
N ARG A 392 -24.36 18.50 9.26
CA ARG A 392 -25.40 18.99 8.34
C ARG A 392 -25.59 18.04 7.16
N PRO A 393 -26.23 16.86 7.37
CA PRO A 393 -26.42 15.86 6.32
C PRO A 393 -27.14 16.39 5.08
N GLN A 394 -27.98 17.41 5.23
CA GLN A 394 -28.67 18.07 4.13
C GLN A 394 -27.70 18.78 3.17
N ASP A 395 -26.67 19.44 3.70
CA ASP A 395 -25.62 20.07 2.89
C ASP A 395 -24.74 19.03 2.20
N ALA A 396 -24.40 17.95 2.92
CA ALA A 396 -23.72 16.80 2.33
C ALA A 396 -24.52 16.21 1.16
N GLY A 397 -25.84 16.08 1.31
CA GLY A 397 -26.73 15.60 0.27
C GLY A 397 -26.81 16.49 -0.99
N ARG A 398 -26.34 17.74 -0.94
CA ARG A 398 -26.23 18.63 -2.11
C ARG A 398 -24.98 18.39 -2.95
N LEU A 399 -23.94 17.80 -2.38
CA LEU A 399 -22.69 17.49 -3.08
C LEU A 399 -22.93 16.38 -4.11
N LEU A 400 -22.48 16.64 -5.37
CA LEU A 400 -22.73 15.72 -6.48
C LEU A 400 -22.26 14.29 -6.18
N HIS A 401 -21.02 14.13 -5.68
CA HIS A 401 -20.46 12.80 -5.37
C HIS A 401 -21.20 12.09 -4.23
N VAL A 402 -21.72 12.83 -3.23
CA VAL A 402 -22.51 12.24 -2.14
C VAL A 402 -23.86 11.78 -2.67
N ARG A 403 -24.52 12.59 -3.49
CA ARG A 403 -25.79 12.21 -4.15
C ARG A 403 -25.64 10.98 -5.02
N GLN A 404 -24.57 10.91 -5.82
CA GLN A 404 -24.28 9.77 -6.67
C GLN A 404 -24.00 8.51 -5.84
N SER A 405 -23.24 8.64 -4.76
CA SER A 405 -22.99 7.52 -3.84
C SER A 405 -24.25 7.03 -3.16
N GLN A 406 -25.14 7.93 -2.71
CA GLN A 406 -26.43 7.57 -2.13
C GLN A 406 -27.36 6.91 -3.15
N LEU A 407 -27.35 7.41 -4.40
CA LEU A 407 -28.12 6.80 -5.48
C LEU A 407 -27.58 5.40 -5.80
N CYS A 408 -26.27 5.24 -5.91
CA CYS A 408 -25.60 3.95 -6.10
C CYS A 408 -26.01 2.96 -5.00
N TRP A 409 -25.89 3.37 -3.73
CA TRP A 409 -26.28 2.55 -2.59
C TRP A 409 -27.75 2.13 -2.65
N ARG A 410 -28.66 3.05 -2.94
CA ARG A 410 -30.09 2.74 -3.09
C ARG A 410 -30.34 1.75 -4.23
N ASN A 411 -29.70 1.95 -5.37
CA ASN A 411 -29.82 1.08 -6.53
C ASN A 411 -29.33 -0.34 -6.23
N TRP A 412 -28.23 -0.48 -5.48
CA TRP A 412 -27.74 -1.80 -5.08
C TRP A 412 -28.62 -2.48 -4.03
N GLN A 413 -29.19 -1.70 -3.07
CA GLN A 413 -29.89 -2.25 -1.92
C GLN A 413 -31.38 -2.44 -2.13
N ARG A 414 -32.04 -1.59 -2.91
CA ARG A 414 -33.50 -1.52 -2.96
C ARG A 414 -34.08 -1.77 -4.36
N GLU A 415 -33.32 -1.48 -5.41
CA GLU A 415 -33.81 -1.60 -6.78
C GLU A 415 -33.58 -3.03 -7.31
N PRO A 416 -34.63 -3.79 -7.64
CA PRO A 416 -34.49 -5.15 -8.16
C PRO A 416 -34.13 -5.20 -9.64
N THR A 417 -34.32 -4.11 -10.39
CA THR A 417 -34.05 -4.01 -11.81
C THR A 417 -32.59 -3.63 -12.09
N LEU A 418 -32.16 -3.79 -13.33
CA LEU A 418 -30.83 -3.37 -13.78
C LEU A 418 -30.74 -1.85 -13.83
N THR A 419 -29.71 -1.28 -13.20
CA THR A 419 -29.49 0.17 -13.13
C THR A 419 -28.11 0.53 -13.72
N VAL A 420 -27.86 1.84 -13.88
CA VAL A 420 -26.55 2.35 -14.31
C VAL A 420 -25.39 1.93 -13.39
N HIS A 421 -25.67 1.64 -12.11
CA HIS A 421 -24.68 1.19 -11.14
C HIS A 421 -24.44 -0.34 -11.18
N ASP A 422 -25.20 -1.06 -11.97
CA ASP A 422 -25.05 -2.48 -12.21
C ASP A 422 -24.40 -2.79 -13.56
N GLY A 423 -24.24 -1.77 -14.42
CA GLY A 423 -23.67 -1.89 -15.75
C GLY A 423 -24.62 -1.53 -16.89
N LEU A 424 -25.86 -1.03 -16.59
CA LEU A 424 -26.72 -0.48 -17.63
C LEU A 424 -26.09 0.78 -18.22
N THR A 425 -25.93 0.85 -19.54
CA THR A 425 -25.37 1.97 -20.27
C THR A 425 -26.18 2.23 -21.56
N SER A 426 -25.79 3.23 -22.35
CA SER A 426 -26.38 3.43 -23.66
C SER A 426 -26.03 2.29 -24.62
N ALA A 427 -26.95 1.94 -25.48
CA ALA A 427 -26.67 1.00 -26.56
C ALA A 427 -25.53 1.54 -27.45
N LYS A 428 -24.69 0.64 -27.95
CA LYS A 428 -23.52 0.98 -28.77
C LYS A 428 -22.62 2.04 -28.14
N HIS A 429 -22.31 1.87 -26.85
CA HIS A 429 -21.45 2.81 -26.13
C HIS A 429 -20.05 2.90 -26.76
N PRO A 430 -19.51 4.08 -27.11
CA PRO A 430 -18.26 4.21 -27.87
C PRO A 430 -17.05 3.50 -27.26
N ALA A 431 -16.90 3.53 -25.93
CA ALA A 431 -15.81 2.84 -25.25
C ALA A 431 -15.89 1.31 -25.37
N VAL A 432 -17.11 0.77 -25.41
CA VAL A 432 -17.35 -0.68 -25.61
C VAL A 432 -17.04 -1.06 -27.05
N ASP A 433 -17.56 -0.32 -28.04
CA ASP A 433 -17.28 -0.58 -29.45
C ASP A 433 -15.78 -0.43 -29.75
N ALA A 434 -15.09 0.57 -29.19
CA ALA A 434 -13.65 0.70 -29.32
C ALA A 434 -12.87 -0.48 -28.71
N ALA A 435 -13.34 -1.04 -27.60
CA ALA A 435 -12.74 -2.24 -26.99
C ALA A 435 -12.96 -3.48 -27.86
N LEU A 436 -14.15 -3.66 -28.43
CA LEU A 436 -14.47 -4.76 -29.31
C LEU A 436 -13.75 -4.71 -30.67
N ALA A 437 -13.47 -3.52 -31.18
CA ALA A 437 -12.76 -3.30 -32.44
C ALA A 437 -11.27 -3.65 -32.40
N ARG A 438 -10.69 -3.75 -31.21
CA ARG A 438 -9.27 -4.18 -31.04
C ARG A 438 -9.13 -5.66 -31.37
N VAL A 439 -7.91 -6.07 -31.69
CA VAL A 439 -7.56 -7.49 -31.76
C VAL A 439 -7.72 -8.09 -30.36
N GLN A 440 -8.58 -9.08 -30.23
CA GLN A 440 -8.86 -9.76 -28.97
C GLN A 440 -7.82 -10.84 -28.68
N SER A 441 -7.50 -11.05 -27.41
CA SER A 441 -6.73 -12.22 -26.97
C SER A 441 -7.67 -13.35 -26.51
N THR A 442 -7.16 -14.57 -26.43
CA THR A 442 -7.89 -15.69 -25.83
C THR A 442 -8.42 -15.35 -24.44
N THR A 443 -7.59 -14.69 -23.61
CA THR A 443 -7.97 -14.26 -22.25
C THR A 443 -9.09 -13.20 -22.28
N SER A 444 -9.07 -12.26 -23.24
CA SER A 444 -10.15 -11.27 -23.34
C SER A 444 -11.47 -11.90 -23.77
N LEU A 445 -11.44 -12.86 -24.70
CA LEU A 445 -12.63 -13.60 -25.13
C LEU A 445 -13.18 -14.52 -24.02
N GLN A 446 -12.31 -15.18 -23.26
CA GLN A 446 -12.72 -15.94 -22.07
C GLN A 446 -13.43 -15.04 -21.06
N ARG A 447 -12.86 -13.83 -20.79
CA ARG A 447 -13.48 -12.86 -19.87
C ARG A 447 -14.83 -12.39 -20.41
N LEU A 448 -14.92 -12.10 -21.70
CA LEU A 448 -16.16 -11.69 -22.36
C LEU A 448 -17.28 -12.72 -22.16
N LEU A 449 -16.95 -14.01 -22.31
CA LEU A 449 -17.94 -15.08 -22.13
C LEU A 449 -18.27 -15.37 -20.65
N ARG A 450 -17.32 -15.17 -19.75
CA ARG A 450 -17.51 -15.49 -18.32
C ARG A 450 -18.16 -14.37 -17.54
N ASP A 451 -17.75 -13.12 -17.82
CA ASP A 451 -18.16 -11.92 -17.10
C ASP A 451 -18.14 -10.72 -18.05
N PRO A 452 -19.26 -10.43 -18.75
CA PRO A 452 -19.34 -9.29 -19.67
C PRO A 452 -19.03 -7.95 -19.01
N LEU A 453 -19.43 -7.74 -17.74
CA LEU A 453 -19.14 -6.51 -17.01
C LEU A 453 -17.64 -6.41 -16.67
N GLY A 454 -17.02 -7.49 -16.24
CA GLY A 454 -15.57 -7.55 -16.02
C GLY A 454 -14.76 -7.32 -17.29
N PHE A 455 -15.26 -7.73 -18.45
CA PHE A 455 -14.66 -7.37 -19.75
C PHE A 455 -14.67 -5.85 -19.97
N VAL A 456 -15.79 -5.18 -19.70
CA VAL A 456 -15.89 -3.72 -19.82
C VAL A 456 -14.91 -3.03 -18.88
N TRP A 457 -14.85 -3.40 -17.61
CA TRP A 457 -13.89 -2.83 -16.67
C TRP A 457 -12.45 -2.95 -17.16
N ARG A 458 -12.07 -4.13 -17.59
CA ARG A 458 -10.69 -4.45 -17.99
C ARG A 458 -10.29 -3.84 -19.33
N TYR A 459 -11.13 -3.95 -20.34
CA TYR A 459 -10.77 -3.67 -21.73
C TYR A 459 -11.37 -2.38 -22.27
N ALA A 460 -12.56 -1.95 -21.84
CA ALA A 460 -13.13 -0.68 -22.24
C ALA A 460 -12.66 0.47 -21.33
N LEU A 461 -12.66 0.27 -20.01
CA LEU A 461 -12.23 1.30 -19.04
C LEU A 461 -10.74 1.23 -18.70
N GLY A 462 -10.06 0.15 -19.05
CA GLY A 462 -8.64 -0.03 -18.78
C GLY A 462 -8.29 -0.25 -17.30
N TRP A 463 -9.25 -0.59 -16.47
CA TRP A 463 -9.03 -0.77 -15.03
C TRP A 463 -8.10 -1.95 -14.75
N ARG A 464 -7.22 -1.76 -13.77
CA ARG A 464 -6.27 -2.77 -13.30
C ARG A 464 -6.22 -2.71 -11.78
N SER A 465 -6.18 -3.86 -11.13
CA SER A 465 -5.88 -3.89 -9.70
C SER A 465 -4.45 -3.44 -9.44
N VAL A 466 -4.27 -2.78 -8.31
CA VAL A 466 -2.92 -2.51 -7.80
C VAL A 466 -2.39 -3.83 -7.24
N ARG A 467 -1.37 -4.39 -7.86
CA ARG A 467 -0.64 -5.52 -7.29
C ARG A 467 0.46 -4.97 -6.40
N LEU A 468 0.32 -5.21 -5.11
CA LEU A 468 1.44 -5.14 -4.18
C LEU A 468 2.10 -6.52 -4.28
N GLU A 469 3.25 -6.60 -4.93
CA GLU A 469 4.03 -7.83 -5.01
C GLU A 469 5.08 -7.79 -3.91
N PRO A 470 4.83 -8.39 -2.74
CA PRO A 470 5.92 -8.68 -1.80
C PRO A 470 6.89 -9.66 -2.46
N ASP A 471 8.11 -9.72 -1.99
CA ASP A 471 9.07 -10.74 -2.41
C ASP A 471 8.44 -12.12 -2.22
N PRO A 472 8.22 -12.90 -3.28
CA PRO A 472 7.50 -14.15 -3.18
C PRO A 472 8.36 -15.20 -2.46
N ILE A 473 7.80 -15.92 -1.50
CA ILE A 473 8.41 -17.15 -0.96
C ILE A 473 8.25 -18.29 -1.96
N GLN A 474 7.14 -18.29 -2.70
CA GLN A 474 6.87 -19.22 -3.81
C GLN A 474 6.15 -18.48 -4.93
N LEU A 475 6.31 -18.93 -6.16
CA LEU A 475 5.58 -18.37 -7.29
C LEU A 475 4.08 -18.62 -7.15
N ASP A 476 3.28 -17.65 -7.55
CA ASP A 476 1.84 -17.86 -7.72
C ASP A 476 1.57 -18.88 -8.87
N PRO A 477 0.39 -19.47 -8.95
CA PRO A 477 0.08 -20.47 -9.96
C PRO A 477 0.22 -19.97 -11.41
N LEU A 478 -0.01 -18.67 -11.66
CA LEU A 478 0.12 -18.09 -12.99
C LEU A 478 1.60 -17.98 -13.39
N ALA A 479 2.43 -17.40 -12.50
CA ALA A 479 3.86 -17.29 -12.72
C ALA A 479 4.54 -18.67 -12.84
N PHE A 480 4.10 -19.65 -12.03
CA PHE A 480 4.59 -21.03 -12.18
C PHE A 480 4.20 -21.65 -13.53
N GLY A 481 2.97 -21.36 -14.02
CA GLY A 481 2.55 -21.77 -15.37
C GLY A 481 3.43 -21.16 -16.45
N GLU A 482 3.72 -19.87 -16.39
CA GLU A 482 4.61 -19.19 -17.34
C GLU A 482 6.02 -19.77 -17.32
N LEU A 483 6.55 -20.13 -16.14
CA LEU A 483 7.84 -20.82 -16.00
C LEU A 483 7.86 -22.17 -16.75
N VAL A 484 6.79 -22.95 -16.60
CA VAL A 484 6.67 -24.25 -17.28
C VAL A 484 6.58 -24.06 -18.80
N HIS A 485 5.80 -23.09 -19.29
CA HIS A 485 5.70 -22.79 -20.72
C HIS A 485 7.05 -22.36 -21.32
N GLU A 486 7.83 -21.55 -20.58
CA GLU A 486 9.16 -21.13 -21.03
C GLU A 486 10.16 -22.32 -21.08
N LEU A 487 10.07 -23.27 -20.15
CA LEU A 487 10.83 -24.51 -20.19
C LEU A 487 10.47 -25.38 -21.39
N ILE A 488 9.15 -25.56 -21.66
CA ILE A 488 8.66 -26.31 -22.81
C ILE A 488 9.16 -25.69 -24.11
N SER A 489 8.99 -24.37 -24.26
CA SER A 489 9.41 -23.64 -25.43
C SER A 489 10.91 -23.75 -25.66
N GLY A 490 11.71 -23.57 -24.59
CA GLY A 490 13.18 -23.70 -24.66
C GLY A 490 13.63 -25.11 -25.08
N ALA A 491 12.98 -26.14 -24.59
CA ALA A 491 13.28 -27.52 -24.94
C ALA A 491 12.91 -27.84 -26.40
N ILE A 492 11.71 -27.49 -26.85
CA ILE A 492 11.24 -27.74 -28.23
C ILE A 492 12.11 -26.97 -29.23
N THR A 493 12.35 -25.69 -29.01
CA THR A 493 13.17 -24.84 -29.89
C THR A 493 14.59 -25.38 -30.04
N ARG A 494 15.15 -25.97 -28.99
CA ARG A 494 16.49 -26.56 -29.02
C ARG A 494 16.53 -27.89 -29.78
N LEU A 495 15.50 -28.69 -29.66
CA LEU A 495 15.44 -30.03 -30.25
C LEU A 495 15.00 -30.02 -31.71
N GLU A 496 14.23 -29.03 -32.14
CA GLU A 496 13.63 -29.05 -33.47
C GLU A 496 14.63 -29.06 -34.64
N PRO A 497 15.76 -28.29 -34.60
CA PRO A 497 16.76 -28.36 -35.67
C PRO A 497 17.39 -29.75 -35.81
N THR A 498 17.67 -30.43 -34.70
CA THR A 498 18.32 -31.75 -34.67
C THR A 498 18.17 -32.35 -33.26
N PRO A 499 17.62 -33.56 -33.10
CA PRO A 499 17.17 -34.54 -34.11
C PRO A 499 15.76 -34.30 -34.67
N GLY A 500 15.09 -33.21 -34.30
CA GLY A 500 13.66 -32.96 -34.45
C GLY A 500 12.90 -33.43 -33.19
N PHE A 501 11.99 -32.58 -32.65
CA PHE A 501 11.28 -32.91 -31.42
C PHE A 501 10.55 -34.26 -31.49
N ALA A 502 9.93 -34.56 -32.63
CA ALA A 502 9.24 -35.82 -32.85
C ALA A 502 10.11 -37.08 -32.83
N ARG A 503 11.42 -36.94 -32.96
CA ARG A 503 12.41 -38.01 -32.94
C ARG A 503 13.30 -38.03 -31.69
N ALA A 504 13.16 -37.00 -30.81
CA ALA A 504 13.97 -36.86 -29.64
C ALA A 504 13.69 -37.97 -28.63
N SER A 505 14.74 -38.57 -28.10
CA SER A 505 14.66 -39.49 -26.97
C SER A 505 14.33 -38.79 -25.67
N ALA A 506 13.94 -39.54 -24.64
CA ALA A 506 13.71 -39.00 -23.30
C ALA A 506 14.98 -38.28 -22.74
N ASP A 507 16.17 -38.82 -23.08
CA ASP A 507 17.46 -38.24 -22.67
C ASP A 507 17.73 -36.92 -23.39
N ASP A 508 17.40 -36.83 -24.70
CA ASP A 508 17.51 -35.58 -25.46
C ASP A 508 16.59 -34.50 -24.88
N ILE A 509 15.34 -34.87 -24.55
CA ILE A 509 14.38 -33.97 -23.92
C ILE A 509 14.88 -33.49 -22.55
N ALA A 510 15.39 -34.41 -21.72
CA ALA A 510 15.96 -34.07 -20.42
C ALA A 510 17.15 -33.11 -20.52
N ALA A 511 18.09 -33.36 -21.46
CA ALA A 511 19.24 -32.47 -21.70
C ALA A 511 18.79 -31.08 -22.19
N ALA A 512 17.79 -31.01 -23.08
CA ALA A 512 17.26 -29.73 -23.55
C ALA A 512 16.58 -28.93 -22.44
N ILE A 513 15.84 -29.58 -21.53
CA ILE A 513 15.21 -28.94 -20.36
C ILE A 513 16.28 -28.45 -19.37
N GLU A 514 17.37 -29.19 -19.18
CA GLU A 514 18.45 -28.75 -18.29
C GLU A 514 19.08 -27.45 -18.78
N VAL A 515 19.37 -27.33 -20.07
CA VAL A 515 19.91 -26.10 -20.68
C VAL A 515 18.90 -24.95 -20.55
N ALA A 516 17.62 -25.19 -20.81
CA ALA A 516 16.56 -24.18 -20.63
C ALA A 516 16.47 -23.72 -19.16
N SER A 517 16.57 -24.67 -18.21
CA SER A 517 16.55 -24.37 -16.78
C SER A 517 17.71 -23.48 -16.34
N ALA A 518 18.91 -23.75 -16.84
CA ALA A 518 20.09 -22.92 -16.55
C ALA A 518 19.92 -21.47 -17.07
N ALA A 519 19.39 -21.31 -18.27
CA ALA A 519 19.07 -19.98 -18.83
C ALA A 519 18.00 -19.24 -18.01
N ILE A 520 16.96 -19.92 -17.58
CA ILE A 520 15.87 -19.35 -16.75
C ILE A 520 16.37 -18.95 -15.38
N LEU A 521 17.19 -19.75 -14.72
CA LEU A 521 17.75 -19.43 -13.41
C LEU A 521 18.45 -18.08 -13.38
N SER A 522 19.12 -17.70 -14.46
CA SER A 522 19.84 -16.42 -14.58
C SER A 522 18.96 -15.28 -15.11
N SER A 523 18.06 -15.54 -16.07
CA SER A 523 17.32 -14.49 -16.77
C SER A 523 16.05 -14.03 -16.06
N TRP A 524 15.34 -14.92 -15.34
CA TRP A 524 14.10 -14.57 -14.66
C TRP A 524 14.25 -13.52 -13.56
N PRO A 525 15.28 -13.58 -12.68
CA PRO A 525 15.48 -12.55 -11.67
C PRO A 525 15.64 -11.13 -12.21
N LEU A 526 16.05 -10.99 -13.46
CA LEU A 526 16.18 -9.70 -14.15
C LEU A 526 14.85 -9.16 -14.68
N ARG A 527 13.83 -10.01 -14.82
CA ARG A 527 12.55 -9.67 -15.44
C ARG A 527 11.39 -9.63 -14.44
N ARG A 528 11.47 -10.39 -13.36
CA ARG A 528 10.44 -10.49 -12.34
C ARG A 528 11.00 -10.89 -10.97
N SER A 529 10.25 -10.63 -9.93
CA SER A 529 10.59 -11.08 -8.58
C SER A 529 10.49 -12.60 -8.50
N VAL A 530 11.51 -13.23 -7.94
CA VAL A 530 11.59 -14.69 -7.76
C VAL A 530 11.80 -15.02 -6.28
N PRO A 531 11.46 -16.24 -5.83
CA PRO A 531 11.78 -16.70 -4.48
C PRO A 531 13.24 -16.55 -4.12
N PRO A 532 13.62 -16.62 -2.84
CA PRO A 532 15.02 -16.67 -2.41
C PRO A 532 15.80 -17.75 -3.15
N PRO A 533 17.13 -17.59 -3.34
CA PRO A 533 17.94 -18.42 -4.26
C PRO A 533 17.77 -19.92 -4.11
N ILE A 534 17.72 -20.44 -2.88
CA ILE A 534 17.54 -21.87 -2.59
C ILE A 534 16.14 -22.34 -3.04
N LEU A 535 15.10 -21.57 -2.71
CA LEU A 535 13.72 -21.90 -3.10
C LEU A 535 13.51 -21.70 -4.61
N TRP A 536 14.17 -20.72 -5.21
CA TRP A 536 14.12 -20.49 -6.64
C TRP A 536 14.70 -21.67 -7.42
N GLN A 537 15.89 -22.17 -7.03
CA GLN A 537 16.48 -23.37 -7.64
C GLN A 537 15.57 -24.59 -7.49
N HIS A 538 14.92 -24.75 -6.32
CA HIS A 538 13.95 -25.82 -6.11
C HIS A 538 12.72 -25.67 -7.00
N THR A 539 12.19 -24.45 -7.13
CA THR A 539 11.03 -24.16 -7.99
C THR A 539 11.30 -24.46 -9.46
N VAL A 540 12.48 -24.08 -9.98
CA VAL A 540 12.87 -24.39 -11.35
C VAL A 540 13.04 -25.88 -11.56
N ARG A 541 13.67 -26.62 -10.61
CA ARG A 541 13.80 -28.09 -10.67
C ARG A 541 12.44 -28.80 -10.69
N GLU A 542 11.49 -28.32 -9.86
CA GLU A 542 10.13 -28.88 -9.84
C GLU A 542 9.38 -28.62 -11.14
N ALA A 543 9.50 -27.40 -11.72
CA ALA A 543 8.94 -27.08 -13.01
C ALA A 543 9.57 -27.94 -14.12
N ALA A 544 10.89 -28.11 -14.11
CA ALA A 544 11.62 -28.95 -15.06
C ALA A 544 11.19 -30.44 -14.98
N ARG A 545 11.02 -30.97 -13.75
CA ARG A 545 10.52 -32.33 -13.54
C ARG A 545 9.11 -32.53 -14.13
N ARG A 546 8.21 -31.58 -13.92
CA ARG A 546 6.85 -31.64 -14.50
C ARG A 546 6.88 -31.51 -16.01
N THR A 547 7.70 -30.62 -16.54
CA THR A 547 7.90 -30.45 -17.99
C THR A 547 8.41 -31.74 -18.62
N LEU A 548 9.45 -32.38 -18.02
CA LEU A 548 10.00 -33.65 -18.51
C LEU A 548 8.92 -34.75 -18.54
N LYS A 549 8.19 -34.92 -17.44
CA LYS A 549 7.08 -35.90 -17.39
C LYS A 549 6.04 -35.64 -18.46
N GLY A 550 5.63 -34.38 -18.67
CA GLY A 550 4.63 -34.02 -19.66
C GLY A 550 5.09 -34.25 -21.08
N LEU A 551 6.32 -33.85 -21.42
CA LEU A 551 6.85 -34.04 -22.77
C LEU A 551 7.23 -35.51 -23.06
N SER A 552 7.65 -36.28 -22.07
CA SER A 552 7.99 -37.72 -22.24
C SER A 552 6.74 -38.64 -22.23
N ALA A 553 5.64 -38.22 -21.60
CA ALA A 553 4.37 -38.97 -21.62
C ALA A 553 3.52 -38.68 -22.87
N ASP A 554 3.91 -37.67 -23.65
CA ASP A 554 3.29 -37.39 -24.93
C ASP A 554 3.61 -38.52 -25.89
N GLU A 555 2.57 -39.18 -26.44
CA GLU A 555 2.78 -40.16 -27.49
C GLU A 555 3.62 -39.54 -28.61
N PRO A 556 4.67 -40.23 -29.10
CA PRO A 556 5.54 -39.66 -30.10
C PRO A 556 4.72 -39.14 -31.26
N THR A 557 4.75 -37.85 -31.49
CA THR A 557 4.33 -37.26 -32.76
C THR A 557 4.98 -38.06 -33.85
N ARG A 558 4.22 -38.35 -34.93
CA ARG A 558 4.75 -39.18 -36.03
C ARG A 558 6.13 -38.64 -36.43
N PRO A 559 7.10 -39.52 -36.74
CA PRO A 559 8.48 -39.14 -37.03
C PRO A 559 8.67 -38.09 -38.16
N ASP A 560 7.61 -37.90 -38.97
CA ASP A 560 7.55 -36.94 -40.08
C ASP A 560 6.90 -35.58 -39.69
N THR A 561 6.78 -35.29 -38.40
CA THR A 561 6.17 -34.04 -37.89
C THR A 561 7.23 -33.00 -37.53
N ARG A 562 6.98 -31.74 -37.90
CA ARG A 562 7.75 -30.58 -37.44
C ARG A 562 6.99 -29.83 -36.37
N SER A 563 7.69 -29.38 -35.33
CA SER A 563 7.11 -28.75 -34.16
C SER A 563 7.58 -27.30 -34.03
N TRP A 564 6.67 -26.42 -33.69
CA TRP A 564 6.94 -25.03 -33.29
C TRP A 564 6.38 -24.79 -31.90
N SER A 565 7.07 -23.98 -31.11
CA SER A 565 6.61 -23.53 -29.79
C SER A 565 6.31 -22.04 -29.77
N GLU A 566 5.34 -21.62 -28.95
CA GLU A 566 5.00 -20.21 -28.75
C GLU A 566 4.68 -19.49 -30.08
N VAL A 567 3.88 -20.11 -30.95
CA VAL A 567 3.60 -19.66 -32.32
C VAL A 567 2.63 -18.48 -32.33
N PRO A 568 3.07 -17.25 -32.64
CA PRO A 568 2.24 -16.07 -32.61
C PRO A 568 1.35 -15.94 -33.86
N PHE A 569 0.20 -15.28 -33.67
CA PHE A 569 -0.64 -14.76 -34.75
C PHE A 569 -1.37 -13.49 -34.28
N GLY A 570 -1.51 -12.50 -35.14
CA GLY A 570 -2.13 -11.22 -34.81
C GLY A 570 -1.33 -10.38 -33.79
N GLN A 571 -0.03 -10.59 -33.66
CA GLN A 571 0.83 -9.87 -32.71
C GLN A 571 2.09 -9.34 -33.43
N ALA A 572 2.49 -8.11 -33.06
CA ALA A 572 3.60 -7.36 -33.65
C ALA A 572 4.96 -7.56 -32.98
N GLU A 573 5.09 -8.41 -31.98
CA GLU A 573 6.38 -8.63 -31.30
C GLU A 573 7.31 -9.49 -32.14
N VAL A 574 8.64 -9.37 -31.90
CA VAL A 574 9.69 -10.08 -32.62
C VAL A 574 9.31 -11.55 -32.86
N ALA A 575 8.91 -11.83 -34.09
CA ALA A 575 8.51 -13.18 -34.49
C ALA A 575 9.77 -14.02 -34.78
N PRO A 576 9.77 -15.33 -34.45
CA PRO A 576 10.76 -16.27 -34.96
C PRO A 576 10.80 -16.21 -36.49
N THR A 577 11.99 -16.34 -37.08
CA THR A 577 12.21 -16.18 -38.53
C THR A 577 11.62 -17.29 -39.38
N ASP A 578 11.17 -18.41 -38.79
CA ASP A 578 10.74 -19.62 -39.48
C ASP A 578 9.38 -20.10 -38.96
N LEU A 579 8.36 -19.25 -39.16
CA LEU A 579 6.98 -19.55 -38.79
C LEU A 579 6.19 -20.15 -39.97
N PRO A 580 5.16 -21.01 -39.73
CA PRO A 580 4.32 -21.57 -40.79
C PRO A 580 3.35 -20.55 -41.41
N TRP A 581 3.26 -19.33 -40.85
CA TRP A 581 2.39 -18.24 -41.32
C TRP A 581 2.96 -16.84 -40.93
N ASP A 582 2.32 -15.81 -41.47
CA ASP A 582 2.61 -14.43 -41.03
C ASP A 582 2.12 -14.18 -39.60
N ALA A 583 3.04 -13.87 -38.68
CA ALA A 583 2.77 -13.56 -37.28
C ALA A 583 1.78 -12.39 -37.07
N MET A 584 1.65 -11.49 -38.06
CA MET A 584 0.74 -10.35 -38.02
C MET A 584 -0.69 -10.69 -38.47
N ALA A 585 -0.90 -11.86 -39.05
CA ALA A 585 -2.22 -12.28 -39.54
C ALA A 585 -3.21 -12.46 -38.39
N THR A 586 -4.27 -11.66 -38.37
CA THR A 586 -5.38 -11.75 -37.43
C THR A 586 -6.49 -12.65 -37.94
N ILE A 587 -7.19 -13.33 -37.05
CA ILE A 587 -8.28 -14.19 -37.37
C ILE A 587 -9.62 -13.49 -37.16
N ALA A 588 -10.52 -13.53 -38.16
CA ALA A 588 -11.85 -12.96 -38.04
C ALA A 588 -12.83 -13.99 -37.48
N ILE A 589 -13.69 -13.56 -36.57
CA ILE A 589 -14.92 -14.25 -36.19
C ILE A 589 -16.06 -13.40 -36.75
N GLU A 590 -16.34 -13.62 -38.07
CA GLU A 590 -17.20 -12.71 -38.83
C GLU A 590 -18.59 -12.53 -38.23
N GLN A 591 -19.21 -13.61 -37.76
CA GLN A 591 -20.54 -13.58 -37.14
C GLN A 591 -20.60 -12.71 -35.88
N ALA A 592 -19.51 -12.62 -35.13
CA ALA A 592 -19.40 -11.76 -33.96
C ALA A 592 -18.84 -10.37 -34.26
N GLY A 593 -18.29 -10.16 -35.48
CA GLY A 593 -17.60 -8.95 -35.86
C GLY A 593 -16.35 -8.71 -35.02
N LEU A 594 -15.63 -9.75 -34.61
CA LEU A 594 -14.42 -9.68 -33.80
C LEU A 594 -13.21 -10.14 -34.62
N ARG A 595 -12.05 -9.58 -34.26
CA ARG A 595 -10.74 -10.08 -34.70
C ARG A 595 -9.96 -10.54 -33.48
N TYR A 596 -9.25 -11.63 -33.58
CA TYR A 596 -8.43 -12.12 -32.49
C TYR A 596 -7.03 -12.52 -32.94
N GLY A 597 -6.13 -12.50 -31.99
CA GLY A 597 -4.76 -12.96 -32.08
C GLY A 597 -4.38 -13.70 -30.81
N GLY A 598 -3.29 -14.41 -30.88
CA GLY A 598 -2.82 -15.21 -29.75
C GLY A 598 -1.46 -15.82 -30.00
N ARG A 599 -1.15 -16.79 -29.17
CA ARG A 599 0.09 -17.56 -29.25
C ARG A 599 -0.26 -19.01 -28.93
N ILE A 600 0.09 -19.93 -29.80
CA ILE A 600 -0.11 -21.36 -29.63
C ILE A 600 1.09 -21.93 -28.91
N ASP A 601 0.90 -22.60 -27.78
CA ASP A 601 2.02 -23.12 -26.96
C ASP A 601 2.88 -24.11 -27.77
N ARG A 602 2.24 -25.03 -28.49
CA ARG A 602 2.90 -25.94 -29.44
C ARG A 602 2.01 -26.26 -30.63
N LEU A 603 2.57 -26.16 -31.80
CA LEU A 603 1.96 -26.56 -33.08
C LEU A 603 2.86 -27.59 -33.77
N ASP A 604 2.29 -28.76 -34.10
CA ASP A 604 2.95 -29.79 -34.84
C ASP A 604 2.27 -29.95 -36.22
N ILE A 605 3.02 -29.87 -37.29
CA ILE A 605 2.52 -30.01 -38.65
C ILE A 605 3.20 -31.23 -39.30
N ARG A 606 2.44 -32.10 -39.95
CA ARG A 606 2.98 -33.23 -40.72
C ARG A 606 3.75 -32.72 -41.93
N ALA A 607 4.80 -33.45 -42.34
CA ALA A 607 5.60 -33.12 -43.52
C ALA A 607 4.74 -33.08 -44.81
N THR A 608 3.65 -33.85 -44.86
CA THR A 608 2.66 -33.81 -45.94
C THR A 608 1.81 -32.54 -45.97
N GLY A 609 1.82 -31.72 -44.89
CA GLY A 609 1.03 -30.51 -44.78
C GLY A 609 -0.47 -30.69 -44.56
N ASP A 610 -0.99 -31.94 -44.56
CA ASP A 610 -2.40 -32.23 -44.51
C ASP A 610 -2.99 -32.35 -43.07
N GLY A 611 -2.13 -32.38 -42.08
CA GLY A 611 -2.54 -32.53 -40.68
C GLY A 611 -1.76 -31.66 -39.71
N ALA A 612 -2.47 -31.11 -38.75
CA ALA A 612 -1.91 -30.31 -37.64
C ALA A 612 -2.41 -30.79 -36.28
N GLN A 613 -1.52 -30.69 -35.28
CA GLN A 613 -1.81 -30.94 -33.89
C GLN A 613 -1.47 -29.72 -33.08
N ILE A 614 -2.40 -29.24 -32.30
CA ILE A 614 -2.27 -28.08 -31.43
C ILE A 614 -2.24 -28.58 -29.99
N THR A 615 -1.28 -28.17 -29.23
CA THR A 615 -1.17 -28.54 -27.80
C THR A 615 -1.08 -27.32 -26.94
N ASP A 616 -1.95 -27.23 -25.92
CA ASP A 616 -1.89 -26.24 -24.84
C ASP A 616 -1.60 -26.96 -23.52
N TYR A 617 -0.68 -26.43 -22.74
CA TYR A 617 -0.19 -27.04 -21.52
C TYR A 617 -0.79 -26.38 -20.27
N LYS A 618 -1.14 -27.18 -19.27
CA LYS A 618 -1.71 -26.71 -18.00
C LYS A 618 -0.92 -27.24 -16.81
N SER A 619 -0.38 -26.34 -15.99
CA SER A 619 0.38 -26.70 -14.79
C SER A 619 -0.48 -27.00 -13.55
N VAL A 620 -1.81 -26.95 -13.68
CA VAL A 620 -2.79 -27.23 -12.62
C VAL A 620 -3.23 -28.70 -12.64
N LYS A 621 -3.91 -29.15 -11.59
CA LYS A 621 -4.48 -30.51 -11.55
C LYS A 621 -5.51 -30.71 -12.64
N PRO A 622 -5.52 -31.90 -13.31
CA PRO A 622 -6.54 -32.21 -14.31
C PRO A 622 -7.92 -32.25 -13.67
N PRO A 623 -8.98 -31.87 -14.43
CA PRO A 623 -10.34 -32.06 -13.98
C PRO A 623 -10.72 -33.57 -14.01
N PRO A 624 -11.83 -33.96 -13.38
CA PRO A 624 -12.32 -35.33 -13.46
C PRO A 624 -12.52 -35.79 -14.92
N LYS A 625 -12.18 -37.04 -15.22
CA LYS A 625 -12.22 -37.59 -16.59
C LYS A 625 -13.60 -37.53 -17.27
N ASN A 626 -14.68 -37.47 -16.48
CA ASN A 626 -16.06 -37.37 -16.97
C ASN A 626 -16.55 -35.94 -17.24
N GLN A 627 -15.67 -34.94 -17.02
CA GLN A 627 -16.03 -33.54 -17.18
C GLN A 627 -15.90 -33.11 -18.65
N ARG A 628 -16.97 -32.54 -19.21
CA ARG A 628 -16.91 -31.91 -20.55
C ARG A 628 -16.15 -30.59 -20.46
N LEU A 629 -14.94 -30.56 -21.04
CA LEU A 629 -14.06 -29.38 -20.99
C LEU A 629 -14.33 -28.39 -22.12
N ALA A 630 -14.90 -28.83 -23.25
CA ALA A 630 -15.16 -27.94 -24.39
C ALA A 630 -16.03 -26.74 -23.92
N LEU A 631 -15.50 -25.53 -24.09
CA LEU A 631 -16.02 -24.24 -23.62
C LEU A 631 -16.14 -24.10 -22.11
N GLY A 632 -16.30 -25.16 -21.32
CA GLY A 632 -16.27 -25.16 -19.84
C GLY A 632 -16.86 -23.91 -19.16
N GLN A 633 -18.09 -23.52 -19.45
CA GLN A 633 -18.72 -22.28 -18.99
C GLN A 633 -17.96 -20.98 -19.39
N GLY A 634 -17.24 -21.01 -20.52
CA GLY A 634 -16.38 -19.94 -21.02
C GLY A 634 -14.95 -19.96 -20.48
N ARG A 635 -14.56 -21.01 -19.74
CA ARG A 635 -13.22 -21.13 -19.15
C ARG A 635 -12.18 -21.69 -20.11
N GLU A 636 -12.59 -22.58 -21.03
CA GLU A 636 -11.70 -23.23 -21.98
C GLU A 636 -12.07 -22.84 -23.41
N LEU A 637 -11.29 -21.98 -24.02
CA LEU A 637 -11.47 -21.55 -25.42
C LEU A 637 -10.23 -21.82 -26.27
N GLN A 638 -9.09 -22.14 -25.68
CA GLN A 638 -7.79 -22.18 -26.33
C GLN A 638 -7.80 -23.19 -27.45
N ARG A 639 -8.24 -24.45 -27.22
CA ARG A 639 -8.31 -25.49 -28.27
C ARG A 639 -9.16 -25.04 -29.44
N VAL A 640 -10.31 -24.46 -29.17
CA VAL A 640 -11.26 -24.01 -30.19
C VAL A 640 -10.71 -22.85 -31.01
N LEU A 641 -10.23 -21.80 -30.34
CA LEU A 641 -9.70 -20.60 -31.00
C LEU A 641 -8.43 -20.93 -31.81
N TYR A 642 -7.55 -21.74 -31.24
CA TYR A 642 -6.32 -22.12 -31.94
C TYR A 642 -6.62 -23.01 -33.16
N ALA A 643 -7.60 -23.91 -33.06
CA ALA A 643 -8.06 -24.69 -34.25
C ALA A 643 -8.65 -23.79 -35.34
N MET A 644 -9.43 -22.78 -34.95
CA MET A 644 -9.93 -21.77 -35.91
C MET A 644 -8.77 -21.00 -36.56
N ALA A 645 -7.72 -20.67 -35.79
CA ALA A 645 -6.54 -19.99 -36.32
C ALA A 645 -5.82 -20.88 -37.37
N VAL A 646 -5.53 -22.13 -37.02
CA VAL A 646 -4.89 -23.09 -37.96
C VAL A 646 -5.70 -23.29 -39.23
N ARG A 647 -7.03 -23.44 -39.14
CA ARG A 647 -7.91 -23.53 -40.34
C ARG A 647 -7.84 -22.30 -41.23
N SER A 648 -7.74 -21.13 -40.64
CA SER A 648 -7.71 -19.88 -41.40
C SER A 648 -6.35 -19.62 -42.03
N LEU A 649 -5.26 -19.94 -41.31
CA LEU A 649 -3.88 -19.61 -41.70
C LEU A 649 -3.23 -20.70 -42.56
N LEU A 650 -3.68 -21.96 -42.45
CA LEU A 650 -3.20 -23.12 -43.20
C LEU A 650 -4.36 -23.85 -43.86
N PRO A 651 -4.93 -23.34 -44.96
CA PRO A 651 -6.11 -23.90 -45.59
C PRO A 651 -5.88 -25.30 -46.19
N GLU A 652 -4.63 -25.72 -46.40
CA GLU A 652 -4.23 -27.06 -46.84
C GLU A 652 -4.38 -28.13 -45.76
N VAL A 653 -4.41 -27.71 -44.45
CA VAL A 653 -4.60 -28.65 -43.35
C VAL A 653 -6.03 -29.16 -43.27
N ARG A 654 -6.20 -30.45 -43.53
CA ARG A 654 -7.52 -31.12 -43.53
C ARG A 654 -7.91 -31.71 -42.19
N THR A 655 -6.91 -32.13 -41.40
CA THR A 655 -7.14 -32.77 -40.10
C THR A 655 -6.48 -31.97 -38.99
N ILE A 656 -7.27 -31.58 -37.99
CA ILE A 656 -6.80 -30.84 -36.82
C ILE A 656 -7.15 -31.63 -35.57
N VAL A 657 -6.15 -31.80 -34.70
CA VAL A 657 -6.31 -32.34 -33.33
C VAL A 657 -5.92 -31.24 -32.36
N ALA A 658 -6.82 -30.80 -31.48
CA ALA A 658 -6.57 -29.80 -30.49
C ALA A 658 -6.57 -30.43 -29.09
N ARG A 659 -5.44 -30.29 -28.36
CA ARG A 659 -5.19 -30.97 -27.09
C ARG A 659 -4.97 -30.03 -25.93
N LEU A 660 -5.37 -30.48 -24.74
CA LEU A 660 -4.92 -29.97 -23.47
C LEU A 660 -4.09 -31.04 -22.76
N ILE A 661 -2.88 -30.73 -22.34
CA ILE A 661 -2.05 -31.62 -21.53
C ILE A 661 -1.87 -30.98 -20.13
N TYR A 662 -2.35 -31.70 -19.12
CA TYR A 662 -2.16 -31.32 -17.72
C TYR A 662 -0.87 -31.94 -17.19
N LEU A 663 0.05 -31.08 -16.76
CA LEU A 663 1.39 -31.44 -16.26
C LEU A 663 1.35 -31.74 -14.76
N ALA A 664 0.56 -32.73 -14.36
CA ALA A 664 0.49 -33.24 -13.00
C ALA A 664 1.52 -34.36 -12.79
N ASP A 665 1.53 -34.97 -11.59
CA ASP A 665 2.37 -36.15 -11.33
C ASP A 665 2.02 -37.34 -12.26
N GLU A 666 0.75 -37.44 -12.63
CA GLU A 666 0.27 -38.29 -13.72
C GLU A 666 -0.30 -37.34 -14.79
N PRO A 667 0.39 -37.15 -15.92
CA PRO A 667 -0.10 -36.32 -17.02
C PRO A 667 -1.43 -36.81 -17.58
N ALA A 668 -2.33 -35.89 -17.90
CA ALA A 668 -3.62 -36.19 -18.48
C ALA A 668 -3.84 -35.40 -19.77
N THR A 669 -4.21 -36.07 -20.83
CA THR A 669 -4.47 -35.48 -22.16
C THR A 669 -5.96 -35.49 -22.48
N PHE A 670 -6.47 -34.35 -22.96
CA PHE A 670 -7.85 -34.19 -23.42
C PHE A 670 -7.84 -33.63 -24.84
N GLU A 671 -8.46 -34.36 -25.77
CA GLU A 671 -8.47 -34.04 -27.20
C GLU A 671 -9.83 -33.56 -27.69
N LEU A 672 -9.81 -32.68 -28.69
CA LEU A 672 -10.94 -32.31 -29.53
C LEU A 672 -10.53 -32.54 -30.99
N ARG A 673 -11.34 -33.29 -31.74
CA ARG A 673 -11.08 -33.59 -33.14
C ARG A 673 -12.37 -33.86 -33.94
N GLY A 674 -12.31 -33.77 -35.27
CA GLY A 674 -13.43 -34.08 -36.17
C GLY A 674 -14.70 -33.32 -35.81
N GLU A 675 -15.86 -34.01 -35.86
CA GLU A 675 -17.17 -33.41 -35.59
C GLU A 675 -17.31 -32.77 -34.21
N GLU A 676 -16.60 -33.27 -33.20
CA GLU A 676 -16.65 -32.68 -31.86
C GLU A 676 -15.98 -31.30 -31.83
N LEU A 677 -14.85 -31.15 -32.53
CA LEU A 677 -14.18 -29.86 -32.69
C LEU A 677 -15.04 -28.88 -33.48
N ASP A 678 -15.68 -29.35 -34.59
CA ASP A 678 -16.53 -28.49 -35.40
C ASP A 678 -17.76 -27.99 -34.64
N ARG A 679 -18.35 -28.84 -33.82
CA ARG A 679 -19.44 -28.46 -32.91
C ARG A 679 -18.99 -27.42 -31.87
N ALA A 680 -17.83 -27.64 -31.28
CA ALA A 680 -17.28 -26.70 -30.29
C ALA A 680 -16.95 -25.33 -30.92
N ILE A 681 -16.45 -25.27 -32.14
CA ILE A 681 -16.22 -24.04 -32.90
C ILE A 681 -17.54 -23.30 -33.14
N THR A 682 -18.58 -24.01 -33.57
CA THR A 682 -19.92 -23.44 -33.83
C THR A 682 -20.53 -22.87 -32.53
N GLU A 683 -20.45 -23.64 -31.45
CA GLU A 683 -20.94 -23.19 -30.12
C GLU A 683 -20.18 -21.95 -29.64
N ALA A 684 -18.85 -21.94 -29.74
CA ALA A 684 -18.03 -20.79 -29.35
C ALA A 684 -18.40 -19.53 -30.11
N THR A 685 -18.54 -19.64 -31.44
CA THR A 685 -18.92 -18.51 -32.30
C THR A 685 -20.30 -17.99 -31.95
N THR A 686 -21.26 -18.87 -31.67
CA THR A 686 -22.62 -18.51 -31.26
C THR A 686 -22.60 -17.71 -29.93
N TYR A 687 -21.87 -18.20 -28.93
CA TYR A 687 -21.79 -17.50 -27.63
C TYR A 687 -20.99 -16.20 -27.70
N LEU A 688 -19.92 -16.12 -28.47
CA LEU A 688 -19.18 -14.87 -28.69
C LEU A 688 -20.06 -13.81 -29.36
N THR A 689 -20.85 -14.21 -30.40
CA THR A 689 -21.83 -13.33 -31.03
C THR A 689 -22.85 -12.82 -30.00
N ALA A 690 -23.41 -13.72 -29.19
CA ALA A 690 -24.37 -13.36 -28.15
C ALA A 690 -23.78 -12.42 -27.11
N ALA A 691 -22.53 -12.63 -26.71
CA ALA A 691 -21.84 -11.75 -25.76
C ALA A 691 -21.60 -10.33 -26.31
N VAL A 692 -21.19 -10.23 -27.59
CA VAL A 692 -21.05 -8.93 -28.28
C VAL A 692 -22.39 -8.18 -28.36
N GLU A 693 -23.48 -8.92 -28.68
CA GLU A 693 -24.82 -8.31 -28.69
C GLU A 693 -25.26 -7.79 -27.32
N ILE A 694 -24.98 -8.53 -26.24
CA ILE A 694 -25.23 -8.07 -24.86
C ILE A 694 -24.46 -6.77 -24.60
N LEU A 695 -23.16 -6.70 -24.90
CA LEU A 695 -22.38 -5.49 -24.71
C LEU A 695 -22.93 -4.31 -25.54
N ARG A 696 -23.28 -4.53 -26.81
CA ARG A 696 -23.84 -3.49 -27.71
C ARG A 696 -25.25 -3.08 -27.34
N SER A 697 -26.02 -3.93 -26.68
CA SER A 697 -27.35 -3.54 -26.18
C SER A 697 -27.28 -2.54 -25.03
N GLY A 698 -26.15 -2.44 -24.36
CA GLY A 698 -25.96 -1.63 -23.17
C GLY A 698 -26.50 -2.25 -21.86
N GLN A 699 -27.10 -3.44 -21.92
CA GLN A 699 -27.57 -4.17 -20.74
C GLN A 699 -26.48 -5.07 -20.15
N ILE A 700 -25.37 -4.46 -19.76
CA ILE A 700 -24.17 -5.16 -19.30
C ILE A 700 -24.33 -5.47 -17.82
N ALA A 701 -24.49 -6.73 -17.47
CA ALA A 701 -24.67 -7.16 -16.09
C ALA A 701 -23.58 -8.16 -15.67
N PRO A 702 -23.21 -8.20 -14.38
CA PRO A 702 -22.32 -9.25 -13.87
C PRO A 702 -23.02 -10.63 -13.98
N ARG A 703 -22.22 -11.67 -13.96
CA ARG A 703 -22.74 -13.01 -13.75
C ARG A 703 -23.35 -13.11 -12.34
N TRP A 704 -24.46 -13.82 -12.19
CA TRP A 704 -25.19 -13.88 -10.91
C TRP A 704 -24.60 -14.83 -9.85
N GLU A 705 -23.55 -15.58 -10.19
CA GLU A 705 -22.85 -16.49 -9.28
C GLU A 705 -21.55 -15.86 -8.79
N GLU A 706 -21.32 -15.84 -7.49
CA GLU A 706 -20.15 -15.19 -6.90
C GLU A 706 -18.83 -15.83 -7.36
N ASP A 707 -18.78 -17.16 -7.46
CA ASP A 707 -17.59 -17.91 -7.88
C ASP A 707 -17.17 -17.65 -9.32
N ALA A 708 -18.09 -17.13 -10.13
CA ALA A 708 -17.81 -16.76 -11.51
C ALA A 708 -17.12 -15.40 -11.66
N LEU A 709 -17.21 -14.55 -10.63
CA LEU A 709 -16.60 -13.22 -10.60
C LEU A 709 -15.10 -13.34 -10.29
N TYR A 710 -14.36 -13.90 -11.23
CA TYR A 710 -12.92 -14.08 -11.12
C TYR A 710 -12.21 -12.77 -11.51
N ASP A 711 -12.31 -11.73 -10.67
CA ASP A 711 -11.69 -10.45 -10.95
C ASP A 711 -11.22 -9.73 -9.70
N ASP A 712 -10.06 -9.07 -9.84
CA ASP A 712 -9.50 -8.13 -8.88
C ASP A 712 -10.41 -6.90 -8.70
N MET A 713 -11.28 -6.62 -9.67
CA MET A 713 -12.23 -5.50 -9.65
C MET A 713 -13.51 -5.77 -8.86
N ARG A 714 -13.58 -6.90 -8.14
CA ARG A 714 -14.68 -7.18 -7.19
C ARG A 714 -14.94 -6.05 -6.20
N LEU A 715 -13.93 -5.19 -5.94
CA LEU A 715 -14.07 -3.98 -5.13
C LEU A 715 -15.02 -2.93 -5.74
N ALA A 716 -15.30 -3.00 -7.05
CA ALA A 716 -16.28 -2.13 -7.71
C ALA A 716 -17.74 -2.58 -7.46
N LEU A 717 -17.95 -3.71 -6.82
CA LEU A 717 -19.26 -4.23 -6.42
C LEU A 717 -19.51 -3.98 -4.91
N PRO A 718 -20.76 -4.10 -4.43
CA PRO A 718 -21.06 -4.03 -3.00
C PRO A 718 -20.22 -5.01 -2.17
N ALA A 719 -19.88 -4.64 -0.93
CA ALA A 719 -19.11 -5.49 -0.03
C ALA A 719 -19.83 -6.82 0.24
N ASP A 720 -21.15 -6.78 0.45
CA ASP A 720 -22.03 -7.96 0.54
C ASP A 720 -22.47 -8.36 -0.88
N ARG A 721 -21.55 -9.00 -1.62
CA ARG A 721 -21.77 -9.43 -3.00
C ARG A 721 -22.86 -10.50 -3.10
N GLU A 722 -22.86 -11.47 -2.21
CA GLU A 722 -23.82 -12.57 -2.22
C GLU A 722 -25.27 -12.07 -2.15
N SER A 723 -25.56 -11.23 -1.18
CA SER A 723 -26.90 -10.61 -1.04
C SER A 723 -27.26 -9.73 -2.23
N TYR A 724 -26.30 -8.99 -2.80
CA TYR A 724 -26.50 -8.18 -3.99
C TYR A 724 -26.85 -9.04 -5.22
N LEU A 725 -26.03 -10.06 -5.52
CA LEU A 725 -26.24 -10.97 -6.66
C LEU A 725 -27.55 -11.73 -6.51
N ARG A 726 -27.89 -12.21 -5.32
CA ARG A 726 -29.15 -12.90 -5.03
C ARG A 726 -30.36 -11.99 -5.27
N ARG A 727 -30.32 -10.77 -4.77
CA ARG A 727 -31.42 -9.78 -4.92
C ARG A 727 -31.69 -9.43 -6.37
N LYS A 728 -30.65 -9.25 -7.17
CA LYS A 728 -30.74 -8.86 -8.58
C LYS A 728 -30.66 -10.03 -9.57
N SER A 729 -30.66 -11.26 -9.09
CA SER A 729 -30.46 -12.46 -9.91
C SER A 729 -31.41 -12.56 -11.09
N THR A 730 -32.67 -12.17 -10.93
CA THR A 730 -33.68 -12.19 -12.01
C THR A 730 -33.31 -11.20 -13.11
N ALA A 731 -32.93 -9.96 -12.75
CA ALA A 731 -32.53 -8.95 -13.73
C ALA A 731 -31.22 -9.33 -14.44
N PHE A 732 -30.25 -9.88 -13.70
CA PHE A 732 -28.98 -10.30 -14.27
C PHE A 732 -29.13 -11.51 -15.22
N ARG A 733 -30.01 -12.46 -14.88
CA ARG A 733 -30.35 -13.56 -15.77
C ARG A 733 -31.08 -13.10 -17.03
N ALA A 734 -31.95 -12.12 -16.92
CA ALA A 734 -32.63 -11.55 -18.08
C ALA A 734 -31.64 -10.82 -19.01
N ALA A 735 -30.78 -9.95 -18.46
CA ALA A 735 -29.75 -9.25 -19.22
C ALA A 735 -28.78 -10.20 -19.94
N ASN A 736 -28.41 -11.31 -19.31
CA ASN A 736 -27.49 -12.30 -19.83
C ASN A 736 -28.19 -13.53 -20.45
N GLN A 737 -29.45 -13.41 -20.83
CA GLN A 737 -30.29 -14.58 -21.26
C GLN A 737 -29.61 -15.45 -22.30
N LYS A 738 -28.93 -14.87 -23.29
CA LYS A 738 -28.24 -15.57 -24.35
C LYS A 738 -27.03 -16.40 -23.90
N LEU A 739 -26.40 -16.01 -22.76
CA LEU A 739 -25.27 -16.73 -22.15
C LEU A 739 -25.69 -17.73 -21.08
N ASN A 740 -26.94 -17.71 -20.63
CA ASN A 740 -27.41 -18.57 -19.54
C ASN A 740 -27.22 -20.06 -19.84
N ARG A 741 -27.35 -20.46 -21.12
CA ARG A 741 -27.18 -21.87 -21.54
C ARG A 741 -25.72 -22.30 -21.39
N LEU A 742 -24.78 -21.45 -21.80
CA LEU A 742 -23.34 -21.69 -21.58
C LEU A 742 -23.00 -21.86 -20.11
N TRP A 743 -23.53 -20.98 -19.25
CA TRP A 743 -23.20 -20.95 -17.82
C TRP A 743 -23.85 -22.09 -17.02
N ARG A 744 -24.98 -22.65 -17.48
CA ARG A 744 -25.67 -23.80 -16.88
C ARG A 744 -25.21 -25.15 -17.43
N ALA A 745 -24.38 -25.16 -18.44
CA ALA A 745 -23.86 -26.42 -18.97
C ALA A 745 -23.12 -27.17 -17.86
N PRO A 746 -23.38 -28.47 -17.68
CA PRO A 746 -22.65 -29.25 -16.69
C PRO A 746 -21.16 -29.22 -17.04
N THR A 747 -20.39 -28.99 -16.02
CA THR A 747 -18.92 -28.99 -16.09
C THR A 747 -18.39 -30.41 -16.15
#